data_0f564621da1e7c29e5f19e183dfcd9eb
#
_entry.id   0f564621da1e7c29e5f19e183dfcd9eb
#
_cell.length_a   1.000
_cell.length_b   1.000
_cell.length_c   1.000
_cell.angle_alpha   90.00
_cell.angle_beta   90.00
_cell.angle_gamma   90.00
#
_symmetry.space_group_name_H-M   'P 1'
#
loop_
_entity.id
_entity.type
_entity.pdbx_description
1 polymer ?
#
loop_
_entity_poly.entity_id
_entity_poly.type
_entity_poly.pdbx_seq_one_letter_code
_entity_poly.pdbx_strand_id
1 'polypeptide(L)'
;MNLSNRFAYKANVSQFIKSSDEEVLGDLTDQYRHRQLEQQQINAWRYQIKELKRVLINFPDATLLLEFEIPRIGKRVDAILIHNGSILVLEYKVGAKSYDASSIDQACDYALDLKNFHKASHHLNIVPILIATDAPNKNSIVELGLDGIAKPILANSENLLNVLNLVSNSLPKSTTDTDLWVNSTYHPTPTIVEAAQALYKGHKVEEISRSDAGAINLTKTCSHVSKIIDDAKANKKKAICLITGAPGAGKSLAGLNIATERMRYLENEHAVFLSGNGPLVDVLREALVLDQLAENEFLPKDQKVKRKVAEQKASAFIQNIHHFRDDNLASSEPPVEKVVIFDEAQRAWNKDQASSFMKRKRGQDDFAMSEPDFLLSVMNRHQDWCVVVCLIGGGQEINTGEAGITEWITALKENYKNWDIHFSNEIFKSDYALSQEWLEDQGALNLYPENDLHLAVSLRSFRAEKLSDFIGALIAGEGSKAKEIKQHLTNYPIYVTRDLDKAKNTLKNLARGSERIGLVASSNAIRLKPEGIYVKGQIDPTQWFLKAKSDIRSSYYLEDVATEFDVQGLEIDWVGVCWDANFRVEDGKWNAYNFSGSKWQSVHDLEKRKYIANSYRVLLTRGRQGVVIFVPKGDNSDLTRQQVFYDGIFDYLKSCGIQEV
;
A
#
# COMPACT_ATOMS: atom_id res chain seq x y z
N MET A 1 -25.89 12.06 10.23
CA MET A 1 -24.83 11.31 10.91
C MET A 1 -24.25 12.19 11.98
N ASN A 2 -24.34 11.79 13.24
CA ASN A 2 -23.67 12.49 14.32
C ASN A 2 -22.16 12.37 14.07
N LEU A 3 -21.48 13.50 13.85
CA LEU A 3 -20.03 13.58 13.91
C LEU A 3 -19.64 13.14 15.32
N SER A 4 -19.18 11.90 15.49
CA SER A 4 -18.57 11.47 16.75
C SER A 4 -17.38 12.40 16.98
N ASN A 5 -17.33 13.06 18.13
CA ASN A 5 -16.20 13.90 18.48
C ASN A 5 -14.92 13.05 18.42
N ARG A 6 -13.93 13.52 17.67
CA ARG A 6 -12.62 12.83 17.52
C ARG A 6 -11.76 12.88 18.80
N PHE A 7 -12.29 13.40 19.88
CA PHE A 7 -11.61 13.55 21.18
C PHE A 7 -12.61 13.30 22.30
N ALA A 8 -12.15 12.81 23.40
CA ALA A 8 -12.99 12.65 24.58
C ALA A 8 -13.09 13.94 25.40
N TYR A 9 -12.03 14.76 25.43
CA TYR A 9 -11.99 16.05 26.09
C TYR A 9 -11.24 17.08 25.26
N LYS A 10 -11.73 18.34 25.26
CA LYS A 10 -11.06 19.49 24.63
C LYS A 10 -11.26 20.73 25.46
N ALA A 11 -10.18 21.44 25.78
CA ALA A 11 -10.23 22.73 26.43
C ALA A 11 -9.00 23.59 26.13
N ASN A 12 -9.14 24.91 26.23
CA ASN A 12 -7.99 25.78 26.43
C ASN A 12 -7.35 25.45 27.79
N VAL A 13 -6.03 25.48 27.89
CA VAL A 13 -5.31 25.12 29.12
C VAL A 13 -5.77 25.93 30.31
N SER A 14 -6.06 27.25 30.14
CA SER A 14 -6.60 28.07 31.20
C SER A 14 -7.94 27.58 31.76
N GLN A 15 -8.78 26.97 30.95
CA GLN A 15 -10.04 26.33 31.37
C GLN A 15 -9.77 24.96 32.01
N PHE A 16 -8.92 24.13 31.38
CA PHE A 16 -8.54 22.83 31.91
C PHE A 16 -7.99 22.87 33.32
N ILE A 17 -7.17 23.86 33.63
CA ILE A 17 -6.61 24.05 35.00
C ILE A 17 -7.70 24.41 36.05
N LYS A 18 -8.77 25.11 35.60
CA LYS A 18 -9.88 25.50 36.47
C LYS A 18 -10.91 24.39 36.69
N SER A 19 -11.07 23.48 35.76
CA SER A 19 -11.97 22.32 35.87
C SER A 19 -11.52 21.39 36.99
N SER A 20 -12.44 20.70 37.65
CA SER A 20 -12.09 19.66 38.64
C SER A 20 -11.51 18.43 37.94
N ASP A 21 -10.74 17.61 38.66
CA ASP A 21 -10.20 16.35 38.07
C ASP A 21 -11.33 15.37 37.76
N GLU A 22 -12.38 15.39 38.60
CA GLU A 22 -13.56 14.54 38.46
C GLU A 22 -14.40 14.94 37.23
N GLU A 23 -14.51 16.23 36.92
CA GLU A 23 -15.20 16.72 35.72
C GLU A 23 -14.50 16.24 34.47
N VAL A 24 -13.20 16.43 34.35
CA VAL A 24 -12.41 15.96 33.20
C VAL A 24 -12.48 14.42 33.06
N LEU A 25 -12.38 13.72 34.20
CA LEU A 25 -12.49 12.25 34.20
C LEU A 25 -13.89 11.77 33.78
N GLY A 26 -14.93 12.53 34.18
CA GLY A 26 -16.31 12.29 33.77
C GLY A 26 -16.47 12.34 32.25
N ASP A 27 -15.95 13.38 31.59
CA ASP A 27 -15.98 13.53 30.15
C ASP A 27 -15.24 12.38 29.44
N LEU A 28 -14.07 11.98 29.97
CA LEU A 28 -13.33 10.82 29.42
C LEU A 28 -14.13 9.52 29.55
N THR A 29 -14.78 9.26 30.67
CA THR A 29 -15.54 8.04 30.91
C THR A 29 -16.84 8.00 30.12
N ASP A 30 -17.50 9.13 29.89
CA ASP A 30 -18.74 9.22 29.14
C ASP A 30 -18.62 8.78 27.68
N GLN A 31 -17.50 9.05 27.04
CA GLN A 31 -17.19 8.58 25.69
C GLN A 31 -17.05 7.05 25.61
N TYR A 32 -16.81 6.38 26.73
CA TYR A 32 -16.57 4.94 26.82
C TYR A 32 -17.76 4.15 27.39
N ARG A 33 -18.95 4.73 27.51
CA ARG A 33 -20.15 4.10 28.12
C ARG A 33 -20.52 2.74 27.54
N HIS A 34 -20.07 2.43 26.33
CA HIS A 34 -20.35 1.15 25.65
C HIS A 34 -19.19 0.16 25.67
N ARG A 35 -18.07 0.48 26.35
CA ARG A 35 -16.90 -0.41 26.47
C ARG A 35 -16.64 -0.71 27.96
N GLN A 36 -16.20 -1.92 28.26
CA GLN A 36 -15.73 -2.24 29.61
C GLN A 36 -14.42 -1.49 29.86
N LEU A 37 -14.47 -0.45 30.69
CA LEU A 37 -13.29 0.27 31.13
C LEU A 37 -12.57 -0.56 32.19
N GLU A 38 -11.28 -0.80 31.97
CA GLU A 38 -10.42 -1.40 32.99
C GLU A 38 -10.04 -0.37 34.06
N GLN A 39 -9.99 -0.77 35.31
CA GLN A 39 -9.61 0.10 36.43
C GLN A 39 -8.23 0.73 36.24
N GLN A 40 -7.33 0.02 35.52
CA GLN A 40 -5.99 0.52 35.19
C GLN A 40 -6.04 1.77 34.29
N GLN A 41 -6.93 1.82 33.32
CA GLN A 41 -7.09 2.97 32.42
C GLN A 41 -7.62 4.19 33.16
N ILE A 42 -8.60 4.01 34.04
CA ILE A 42 -9.13 5.10 34.90
C ILE A 42 -8.02 5.68 35.79
N ASN A 43 -7.18 4.80 36.35
CA ASN A 43 -6.06 5.25 37.21
C ASN A 43 -5.00 6.00 36.38
N ALA A 44 -4.73 5.54 35.14
CA ALA A 44 -3.82 6.22 34.22
C ALA A 44 -4.34 7.63 33.87
N TRP A 45 -5.62 7.78 33.52
CA TRP A 45 -6.22 9.09 33.25
C TRP A 45 -6.15 10.05 34.48
N ARG A 46 -6.44 9.55 35.67
CA ARG A 46 -6.30 10.36 36.87
C ARG A 46 -4.87 10.86 37.06
N TYR A 47 -3.89 10.02 36.78
CA TYR A 47 -2.48 10.40 36.86
C TYR A 47 -2.17 11.47 35.79
N GLN A 48 -2.53 11.24 34.55
CA GLN A 48 -2.31 12.16 33.43
C GLN A 48 -2.95 13.53 33.68
N ILE A 49 -4.21 13.59 34.15
CA ILE A 49 -4.91 14.84 34.44
C ILE A 49 -4.13 15.66 35.47
N LYS A 50 -3.72 15.03 36.58
CA LYS A 50 -2.97 15.73 37.65
C LYS A 50 -1.62 16.24 37.17
N GLU A 51 -0.89 15.41 36.41
CA GLU A 51 0.41 15.80 35.90
C GLU A 51 0.30 16.90 34.85
N LEU A 52 -0.63 16.77 33.89
CA LEU A 52 -0.87 17.80 32.88
C LEU A 52 -1.27 19.15 33.52
N LYS A 53 -2.12 19.16 34.55
CA LYS A 53 -2.44 20.39 35.27
C LYS A 53 -1.22 21.04 35.90
N ARG A 54 -0.32 20.23 36.47
CA ARG A 54 0.91 20.72 37.10
C ARG A 54 1.87 21.36 36.10
N VAL A 55 2.04 20.74 34.91
CA VAL A 55 3.04 21.18 33.93
C VAL A 55 2.52 22.23 32.96
N LEU A 56 1.22 22.20 32.63
CA LEU A 56 0.65 23.08 31.61
C LEU A 56 0.29 24.49 32.15
N ILE A 57 0.40 24.75 33.43
CA ILE A 57 0.15 26.09 34.03
C ILE A 57 0.98 27.20 33.36
N ASN A 58 2.13 26.83 32.77
CA ASN A 58 3.02 27.74 32.04
C ASN A 58 2.63 27.94 30.56
N PHE A 59 1.56 27.30 30.09
CA PHE A 59 1.13 27.32 28.68
C PHE A 59 -0.36 27.73 28.56
N PRO A 60 -0.78 28.87 29.14
CA PRO A 60 -2.20 29.22 29.28
C PRO A 60 -2.94 29.34 27.94
N ASP A 61 -2.24 29.71 26.86
CA ASP A 61 -2.81 29.94 25.54
C ASP A 61 -2.85 28.65 24.66
N ALA A 62 -2.32 27.55 25.20
CA ALA A 62 -2.35 26.26 24.47
C ALA A 62 -3.75 25.63 24.55
N THR A 63 -4.05 24.78 23.57
CA THR A 63 -5.24 23.93 23.58
C THR A 63 -4.85 22.48 23.83
N LEU A 64 -5.52 21.85 24.77
CA LEU A 64 -5.36 20.44 25.14
C LEU A 64 -6.53 19.62 24.60
N LEU A 65 -6.20 18.49 23.94
CA LEU A 65 -7.16 17.44 23.61
C LEU A 65 -6.70 16.14 24.28
N LEU A 66 -7.63 15.40 24.89
CA LEU A 66 -7.34 14.08 25.47
C LEU A 66 -8.08 12.99 24.70
N GLU A 67 -7.45 11.83 24.60
CA GLU A 67 -7.97 10.65 23.89
C GLU A 67 -8.39 11.00 22.45
N PHE A 68 -7.45 11.62 21.71
CA PHE A 68 -7.71 12.03 20.33
C PHE A 68 -7.65 10.82 19.42
N GLU A 69 -8.76 10.51 18.75
CA GLU A 69 -8.87 9.39 17.83
C GLU A 69 -8.27 9.73 16.47
N ILE A 70 -7.31 8.94 16.07
CA ILE A 70 -6.78 8.96 14.71
C ILE A 70 -7.69 8.07 13.84
N PRO A 71 -8.47 8.65 12.90
CA PRO A 71 -9.63 7.98 12.30
C PRO A 71 -9.32 6.67 11.58
N ARG A 72 -8.07 6.46 11.16
CA ARG A 72 -7.71 5.33 10.31
C ARG A 72 -7.30 4.08 11.07
N ILE A 73 -6.66 4.23 12.22
CA ILE A 73 -6.02 3.10 12.91
C ILE A 73 -6.88 2.61 14.07
N GLY A 74 -7.96 3.32 14.39
CA GLY A 74 -8.74 3.07 15.61
C GLY A 74 -7.92 3.23 16.89
N LYS A 75 -6.71 3.80 16.78
CA LYS A 75 -5.81 4.11 17.87
C LYS A 75 -6.07 5.53 18.35
N ARG A 76 -5.79 5.79 19.62
CA ARG A 76 -5.96 7.08 20.26
C ARG A 76 -4.66 7.58 20.82
N VAL A 77 -4.44 8.87 20.65
CA VAL A 77 -3.34 9.59 21.28
C VAL A 77 -3.80 10.01 22.65
N ASP A 78 -3.05 9.69 23.69
CA ASP A 78 -3.41 10.02 25.08
C ASP A 78 -3.66 11.53 25.25
N ALA A 79 -2.76 12.38 24.73
CA ALA A 79 -2.97 13.82 24.72
C ALA A 79 -2.32 14.50 23.51
N ILE A 80 -2.98 15.52 22.97
CA ILE A 80 -2.43 16.44 21.99
C ILE A 80 -2.44 17.85 22.58
N LEU A 81 -1.28 18.50 22.54
CA LEU A 81 -1.15 19.91 22.93
C LEU A 81 -0.85 20.75 21.67
N ILE A 82 -1.75 21.68 21.36
CA ILE A 82 -1.58 22.64 20.26
C ILE A 82 -1.05 23.93 20.87
N HIS A 83 0.18 24.29 20.54
CA HIS A 83 0.84 25.46 21.09
C HIS A 83 1.76 26.12 20.08
N ASN A 84 1.69 27.45 19.95
CA ASN A 84 2.53 28.25 19.04
C ASN A 84 2.60 27.70 17.60
N GLY A 85 1.48 27.18 17.07
CA GLY A 85 1.43 26.62 15.71
C GLY A 85 2.11 25.26 15.56
N SER A 86 2.47 24.62 16.66
CA SER A 86 3.03 23.27 16.67
C SER A 86 2.08 22.29 17.35
N ILE A 87 2.14 21.05 16.93
CA ILE A 87 1.34 19.92 17.46
C ILE A 87 2.27 19.03 18.27
N LEU A 88 2.07 18.96 19.57
CA LEU A 88 2.80 18.06 20.46
C LEU A 88 1.93 16.83 20.71
N VAL A 89 2.43 15.67 20.32
CA VAL A 89 1.78 14.36 20.49
C VAL A 89 2.36 13.73 21.74
N LEU A 90 1.55 13.64 22.80
CA LEU A 90 1.98 13.16 24.11
C LEU A 90 1.44 11.73 24.31
N GLU A 91 2.34 10.77 24.42
CA GLU A 91 2.03 9.36 24.69
C GLU A 91 2.53 8.99 26.08
N TYR A 92 1.64 8.54 26.94
CA TYR A 92 1.92 8.20 28.32
C TYR A 92 2.11 6.70 28.53
N LYS A 93 3.11 6.35 29.31
CA LYS A 93 3.31 5.00 29.87
C LYS A 93 3.44 5.13 31.38
N VAL A 94 2.30 5.15 32.06
CA VAL A 94 2.22 5.34 33.50
C VAL A 94 2.83 4.14 34.23
N GLY A 95 3.77 4.40 35.15
CA GLY A 95 4.51 3.38 35.87
C GLY A 95 5.68 2.72 35.11
N ALA A 96 5.91 3.12 33.84
CA ALA A 96 7.02 2.57 33.06
C ALA A 96 8.36 3.11 33.55
N LYS A 97 9.31 2.20 33.80
CA LYS A 97 10.66 2.48 34.32
C LYS A 97 11.72 2.56 33.23
N SER A 98 11.33 2.40 31.97
CA SER A 98 12.22 2.46 30.80
C SER A 98 11.46 2.93 29.58
N TYR A 99 12.19 3.43 28.58
CA TYR A 99 11.66 3.81 27.28
C TYR A 99 11.81 2.61 26.33
N ASP A 100 10.76 1.85 26.13
CA ASP A 100 10.80 0.71 25.21
C ASP A 100 10.62 1.15 23.75
N ALA A 101 11.22 0.40 22.82
CA ALA A 101 11.22 0.73 21.41
C ALA A 101 9.81 0.77 20.81
N SER A 102 8.90 -0.09 21.26
CA SER A 102 7.53 -0.15 20.74
C SER A 102 6.73 1.09 21.10
N SER A 103 6.91 1.62 22.32
CA SER A 103 6.27 2.88 22.77
C SER A 103 6.85 4.11 22.04
N ILE A 104 8.16 4.11 21.77
CA ILE A 104 8.80 5.15 20.94
C ILE A 104 8.24 5.11 19.51
N ASP A 105 8.17 3.94 18.91
CA ASP A 105 7.60 3.74 17.58
C ASP A 105 6.12 4.19 17.56
N GLN A 106 5.33 3.88 18.57
CA GLN A 106 3.93 4.29 18.71
C GLN A 106 3.75 5.81 18.69
N ALA A 107 4.51 6.55 19.51
CA ALA A 107 4.45 8.01 19.53
C ALA A 107 4.86 8.62 18.19
N CYS A 108 5.87 8.03 17.52
CA CYS A 108 6.32 8.43 16.22
C CYS A 108 5.25 8.18 15.14
N ASP A 109 4.60 7.02 15.16
CA ASP A 109 3.55 6.65 14.22
C ASP A 109 2.37 7.61 14.28
N TYR A 110 1.96 8.04 15.46
CA TYR A 110 0.91 9.05 15.63
C TYR A 110 1.28 10.39 14.97
N ALA A 111 2.54 10.83 15.15
CA ALA A 111 3.02 12.05 14.51
C ALA A 111 3.08 11.89 12.97
N LEU A 112 3.52 10.74 12.46
CA LEU A 112 3.55 10.42 11.04
C LEU A 112 2.15 10.39 10.44
N ASP A 113 1.19 9.78 11.11
CA ASP A 113 -0.20 9.70 10.67
C ASP A 113 -0.85 11.09 10.60
N LEU A 114 -0.67 11.91 11.62
CA LEU A 114 -1.15 13.30 11.60
C LEU A 114 -0.48 14.09 10.46
N LYS A 115 0.82 13.96 10.27
CA LYS A 115 1.55 14.68 9.23
C LYS A 115 1.15 14.28 7.83
N ASN A 116 1.00 12.99 7.59
CA ASN A 116 0.76 12.46 6.26
C ASN A 116 -0.71 12.51 5.85
N PHE A 117 -1.63 12.43 6.80
CA PHE A 117 -3.04 12.17 6.50
C PHE A 117 -4.01 13.22 7.02
N HIS A 118 -3.64 14.03 8.02
CA HIS A 118 -4.48 15.09 8.54
C HIS A 118 -4.19 16.40 7.81
N LYS A 119 -5.13 16.88 6.99
CA LYS A 119 -4.93 18.00 6.06
C LYS A 119 -4.35 19.25 6.73
N ALA A 120 -4.90 19.66 7.87
CA ALA A 120 -4.42 20.85 8.59
C ALA A 120 -3.04 20.66 9.25
N SER A 121 -2.54 19.42 9.34
CA SER A 121 -1.22 19.12 9.92
C SER A 121 -0.07 19.13 8.89
N HIS A 122 -0.38 19.11 7.58
CA HIS A 122 0.64 18.99 6.53
C HIS A 122 1.74 20.05 6.57
N HIS A 123 1.41 21.27 7.03
CA HIS A 123 2.33 22.40 7.07
C HIS A 123 2.82 22.74 8.48
N LEU A 124 2.33 22.04 9.51
CA LEU A 124 2.67 22.28 10.90
C LEU A 124 3.87 21.43 11.35
N ASN A 125 4.59 21.91 12.35
CA ASN A 125 5.58 21.09 13.04
C ASN A 125 4.87 20.14 14.01
N ILE A 126 5.30 18.87 14.03
CA ILE A 126 4.74 17.84 14.91
C ILE A 126 5.86 17.25 15.76
N VAL A 127 5.66 17.21 17.06
CA VAL A 127 6.65 16.72 18.02
C VAL A 127 6.08 15.54 18.80
N PRO A 128 6.51 14.30 18.50
CA PRO A 128 6.18 13.14 19.32
C PRO A 128 6.96 13.16 20.63
N ILE A 129 6.28 12.99 21.75
CA ILE A 129 6.86 12.95 23.10
C ILE A 129 6.35 11.69 23.79
N LEU A 130 7.27 10.77 24.11
CA LEU A 130 6.98 9.61 24.94
C LEU A 130 7.25 9.94 26.41
N ILE A 131 6.24 9.79 27.26
CA ILE A 131 6.29 10.06 28.69
C ILE A 131 6.23 8.74 29.45
N ALA A 132 7.40 8.19 29.81
CA ALA A 132 7.52 7.04 30.69
C ALA A 132 7.74 7.55 32.14
N THR A 133 6.69 7.53 32.96
CA THR A 133 6.61 8.35 34.18
C THR A 133 7.71 8.09 35.20
N ASP A 134 8.16 6.84 35.34
CA ASP A 134 9.16 6.40 36.31
C ASP A 134 10.54 6.07 35.68
N ALA A 135 10.70 6.41 34.39
CA ALA A 135 11.96 6.18 33.69
C ALA A 135 13.04 7.23 34.06
N PRO A 136 14.32 6.91 33.87
CA PRO A 136 15.40 7.87 34.17
C PRO A 136 15.38 9.06 33.20
N ASN A 137 15.84 10.22 33.70
CA ASN A 137 15.97 11.43 32.88
C ASN A 137 16.87 11.17 31.65
N LYS A 138 16.45 11.65 30.50
CA LYS A 138 17.21 11.66 29.25
C LYS A 138 17.44 13.09 28.80
N ASN A 139 18.61 13.33 28.21
CA ASN A 139 18.88 14.60 27.54
C ASN A 139 18.00 14.71 26.31
N SER A 140 17.26 15.81 26.21
CA SER A 140 16.31 16.06 25.12
C SER A 140 16.88 17.14 24.18
N ILE A 141 16.78 16.90 22.89
CA ILE A 141 17.12 17.84 21.82
C ILE A 141 15.93 17.84 20.84
N VAL A 142 15.57 19.01 20.33
CA VAL A 142 14.55 19.14 19.28
C VAL A 142 15.22 19.11 17.93
N GLU A 143 15.17 17.99 17.25
CA GLU A 143 15.67 17.83 15.88
C GLU A 143 14.51 17.65 14.93
N LEU A 144 14.21 18.66 14.10
CA LEU A 144 13.18 18.57 13.06
C LEU A 144 13.71 17.89 11.82
N GLY A 145 12.96 16.93 11.30
CA GLY A 145 13.14 16.40 9.95
C GLY A 145 12.74 17.43 8.89
N LEU A 146 13.14 17.19 7.64
CA LEU A 146 12.78 18.05 6.49
C LEU A 146 11.27 18.16 6.26
N ASP A 147 10.52 17.18 6.74
CA ASP A 147 9.06 17.16 6.70
C ASP A 147 8.38 17.88 7.88
N GLY A 148 9.16 18.42 8.82
CA GLY A 148 8.63 19.12 10.00
C GLY A 148 8.17 18.19 11.12
N ILE A 149 8.52 16.90 11.11
CA ILE A 149 8.35 16.00 12.27
C ILE A 149 9.65 15.96 13.05
N ALA A 150 9.56 16.15 14.37
CA ALA A 150 10.72 16.01 15.24
C ALA A 150 11.04 14.53 15.51
N LYS A 151 12.31 14.23 15.81
CA LYS A 151 12.66 12.94 16.42
C LYS A 151 11.91 12.77 17.74
N PRO A 152 11.45 11.55 18.11
CA PRO A 152 10.75 11.32 19.36
C PRO A 152 11.56 11.81 20.57
N ILE A 153 10.94 12.63 21.41
CA ILE A 153 11.54 13.13 22.63
C ILE A 153 11.10 12.24 23.79
N LEU A 154 12.05 11.87 24.64
CA LEU A 154 11.83 11.00 25.80
C LEU A 154 11.73 11.84 27.05
N ALA A 155 10.58 11.78 27.72
CA ALA A 155 10.28 12.51 28.94
C ALA A 155 9.82 11.58 30.06
N ASN A 156 9.95 12.05 31.31
CA ASN A 156 9.36 11.45 32.47
C ASN A 156 8.63 12.51 33.30
N SER A 157 8.05 12.15 34.45
CA SER A 157 7.32 13.07 35.29
C SER A 157 8.14 14.21 35.85
N GLU A 158 9.46 14.03 36.04
CA GLU A 158 10.34 15.07 36.59
C GLU A 158 10.71 16.12 35.54
N ASN A 159 11.00 15.71 34.31
CA ASN A 159 11.54 16.59 33.28
C ASN A 159 10.51 17.06 32.24
N LEU A 160 9.25 16.60 32.27
CA LEU A 160 8.23 16.93 31.28
C LEU A 160 8.06 18.45 31.08
N LEU A 161 8.02 19.23 32.14
CA LEU A 161 7.93 20.70 32.05
C LEU A 161 9.14 21.29 31.28
N ASN A 162 10.34 20.80 31.54
CA ASN A 162 11.55 21.25 30.86
C ASN A 162 11.51 20.89 29.39
N VAL A 163 11.02 19.69 29.04
CA VAL A 163 10.84 19.23 27.66
C VAL A 163 9.84 20.12 26.92
N LEU A 164 8.67 20.42 27.52
CA LEU A 164 7.67 21.31 26.90
C LEU A 164 8.22 22.73 26.67
N ASN A 165 8.95 23.28 27.64
CA ASN A 165 9.63 24.58 27.50
C ASN A 165 10.70 24.53 26.38
N LEU A 166 11.49 23.48 26.32
CA LEU A 166 12.49 23.29 25.27
C LEU A 166 11.84 23.30 23.89
N VAL A 167 10.76 22.54 23.69
CA VAL A 167 10.02 22.46 22.42
C VAL A 167 9.44 23.83 22.05
N SER A 168 8.77 24.52 23.03
CA SER A 168 8.16 25.83 22.80
C SER A 168 9.18 26.91 22.41
N ASN A 169 10.42 26.81 22.91
CA ASN A 169 11.49 27.77 22.61
C ASN A 169 12.29 27.43 21.35
N SER A 170 12.31 26.17 20.95
CA SER A 170 13.10 25.70 19.80
C SER A 170 12.38 25.82 18.46
N LEU A 171 11.05 25.93 18.45
CA LEU A 171 10.25 25.95 17.23
C LEU A 171 9.78 27.36 16.87
N PRO A 172 9.64 27.66 15.55
CA PRO A 172 9.06 28.91 15.10
C PRO A 172 7.64 29.10 15.66
N LYS A 173 7.36 30.28 16.19
CA LYS A 173 6.02 30.62 16.66
C LYS A 173 5.11 31.00 15.52
N SER A 174 3.97 30.33 15.40
CA SER A 174 2.91 30.65 14.45
C SER A 174 1.55 30.49 15.13
N THR A 175 0.49 30.90 14.47
CA THR A 175 -0.86 30.72 14.95
C THR A 175 -1.53 29.59 14.19
N THR A 176 -2.26 28.74 14.91
CA THR A 176 -3.08 27.68 14.33
C THR A 176 -4.50 27.83 14.87
N ASP A 177 -5.46 27.91 13.94
CA ASP A 177 -6.86 27.83 14.32
C ASP A 177 -7.17 26.39 14.77
N THR A 178 -7.36 26.24 16.07
CA THR A 178 -7.56 24.94 16.69
C THR A 178 -8.87 24.28 16.25
N ASP A 179 -9.94 25.06 16.03
CA ASP A 179 -11.23 24.52 15.61
C ASP A 179 -11.16 24.02 14.16
N LEU A 180 -10.51 24.77 13.27
CA LEU A 180 -10.22 24.32 11.93
C LEU A 180 -9.31 23.09 11.93
N TRP A 181 -8.31 23.03 12.82
CA TRP A 181 -7.45 21.87 12.92
C TRP A 181 -8.21 20.64 13.37
N VAL A 182 -8.97 20.69 14.45
CA VAL A 182 -9.75 19.57 15.02
C VAL A 182 -10.78 19.02 14.01
N ASN A 183 -11.42 19.92 13.26
CA ASN A 183 -12.46 19.54 12.28
C ASN A 183 -11.91 19.30 10.89
N SER A 184 -10.60 19.35 10.71
CA SER A 184 -9.96 19.13 9.41
C SER A 184 -10.17 17.72 8.90
N THR A 185 -10.24 17.59 7.58
CA THR A 185 -10.39 16.31 6.91
C THR A 185 -9.15 15.44 7.05
N TYR A 186 -9.39 14.15 7.16
CA TYR A 186 -8.34 13.14 7.21
C TYR A 186 -8.32 12.39 5.88
N HIS A 187 -7.19 12.45 5.17
CA HIS A 187 -7.04 11.89 3.83
C HIS A 187 -5.97 10.80 3.81
N PRO A 188 -6.28 9.57 4.21
CA PRO A 188 -5.32 8.49 4.24
C PRO A 188 -4.90 8.05 2.83
N THR A 189 -3.65 7.63 2.69
CA THR A 189 -3.19 6.83 1.54
C THR A 189 -2.84 5.44 2.04
N PRO A 190 -3.84 4.56 2.23
CA PRO A 190 -3.56 3.23 2.71
C PRO A 190 -2.74 2.44 1.70
N THR A 191 -1.89 1.56 2.18
CA THR A 191 -1.39 0.45 1.37
C THR A 191 -2.57 -0.42 0.94
N ILE A 192 -2.39 -1.22 -0.10
CA ILE A 192 -3.45 -2.17 -0.51
C ILE A 192 -3.86 -3.12 0.63
N VAL A 193 -2.90 -3.45 1.51
CA VAL A 193 -3.15 -4.29 2.70
C VAL A 193 -4.08 -3.58 3.69
N GLU A 194 -3.74 -2.36 4.07
CA GLU A 194 -4.56 -1.56 5.00
C GLU A 194 -5.94 -1.24 4.43
N ALA A 195 -6.01 -0.99 3.12
CA ALA A 195 -7.27 -0.76 2.43
C ALA A 195 -8.15 -2.02 2.43
N ALA A 196 -7.58 -3.19 2.17
CA ALA A 196 -8.29 -4.46 2.24
C ALA A 196 -8.83 -4.74 3.66
N GLN A 197 -8.02 -4.49 4.70
CA GLN A 197 -8.44 -4.63 6.09
C GLN A 197 -9.59 -3.69 6.44
N ALA A 198 -9.50 -2.42 6.06
CA ALA A 198 -10.53 -1.43 6.32
C ALA A 198 -11.86 -1.78 5.62
N LEU A 199 -11.81 -2.14 4.33
CA LEU A 199 -13.00 -2.57 3.58
C LEU A 199 -13.61 -3.83 4.18
N TYR A 200 -12.79 -4.81 4.55
CA TYR A 200 -13.27 -6.04 5.16
C TYR A 200 -13.99 -5.82 6.50
N LYS A 201 -13.62 -4.77 7.24
CA LYS A 201 -14.32 -4.29 8.45
C LYS A 201 -15.59 -3.49 8.17
N GLY A 202 -15.92 -3.25 6.90
CA GLY A 202 -17.11 -2.49 6.49
C GLY A 202 -16.93 -0.98 6.43
N HIS A 203 -15.69 -0.47 6.46
CA HIS A 203 -15.42 0.94 6.16
C HIS A 203 -15.74 1.25 4.70
N LYS A 204 -16.19 2.47 4.43
CA LYS A 204 -16.48 2.91 3.07
C LYS A 204 -15.23 3.44 2.37
N VAL A 205 -15.25 3.40 1.03
CA VAL A 205 -14.16 3.91 0.20
C VAL A 205 -13.85 5.38 0.46
N GLU A 206 -14.87 6.20 0.73
CA GLU A 206 -14.70 7.61 1.06
C GLU A 206 -13.88 7.83 2.33
N GLU A 207 -13.94 6.90 3.27
CA GLU A 207 -13.22 6.97 4.55
C GLU A 207 -11.74 6.62 4.40
N ILE A 208 -11.40 5.86 3.35
CA ILE A 208 -10.04 5.37 3.09
C ILE A 208 -9.37 6.03 1.88
N SER A 209 -10.06 6.91 1.16
CA SER A 209 -9.53 7.60 -0.01
C SER A 209 -8.89 8.94 0.35
N ARG A 210 -7.76 9.25 -0.30
CA ARG A 210 -6.94 10.43 0.00
C ARG A 210 -7.53 11.76 -0.47
N SER A 211 -8.23 11.77 -1.60
CA SER A 211 -8.75 12.99 -2.20
C SER A 211 -10.24 12.88 -2.48
N ASP A 212 -10.95 13.96 -2.27
CA ASP A 212 -12.38 14.02 -2.56
C ASP A 212 -12.67 13.68 -4.03
N ALA A 213 -11.83 14.16 -4.98
CA ALA A 213 -11.97 13.85 -6.40
C ALA A 213 -11.72 12.36 -6.69
N GLY A 214 -10.70 11.76 -6.07
CA GLY A 214 -10.41 10.33 -6.20
C GLY A 214 -11.50 9.48 -5.57
N ALA A 215 -11.97 9.85 -4.37
CA ALA A 215 -13.09 9.20 -3.70
C ALA A 215 -14.34 9.24 -4.56
N ILE A 216 -14.71 10.41 -5.08
CA ILE A 216 -15.88 10.60 -5.94
C ILE A 216 -15.79 9.73 -7.21
N ASN A 217 -14.63 9.70 -7.87
CA ASN A 217 -14.43 8.90 -9.07
C ASN A 217 -14.54 7.41 -8.76
N LEU A 218 -13.89 6.95 -7.69
CA LEU A 218 -13.92 5.55 -7.26
C LEU A 218 -15.35 5.11 -6.85
N THR A 219 -16.03 5.94 -6.05
CA THR A 219 -17.43 5.70 -5.63
C THR A 219 -18.38 5.64 -6.83
N LYS A 220 -18.22 6.54 -7.81
CA LYS A 220 -19.02 6.52 -9.05
C LYS A 220 -18.81 5.21 -9.80
N THR A 221 -17.55 4.80 -10.01
CA THR A 221 -17.25 3.54 -10.70
C THR A 221 -17.83 2.34 -9.94
N CYS A 222 -17.63 2.23 -8.62
CA CYS A 222 -18.19 1.14 -7.81
C CYS A 222 -19.72 1.13 -7.85
N SER A 223 -20.37 2.29 -7.69
CA SER A 223 -21.82 2.40 -7.76
C SER A 223 -22.37 2.06 -9.13
N HIS A 224 -21.65 2.41 -10.20
CA HIS A 224 -22.04 2.06 -11.57
C HIS A 224 -21.94 0.55 -11.82
N VAL A 225 -20.84 -0.08 -11.42
CA VAL A 225 -20.70 -1.55 -11.49
C VAL A 225 -21.77 -2.24 -10.65
N SER A 226 -22.08 -1.72 -9.46
CA SER A 226 -23.14 -2.24 -8.62
C SER A 226 -24.50 -2.21 -9.32
N LYS A 227 -24.82 -1.15 -10.07
CA LYS A 227 -26.06 -1.09 -10.89
C LYS A 227 -26.05 -2.14 -12.00
N ILE A 228 -24.92 -2.32 -12.71
CA ILE A 228 -24.80 -3.36 -13.75
C ILE A 228 -25.03 -4.75 -13.15
N ILE A 229 -24.50 -5.04 -11.95
CA ILE A 229 -24.74 -6.30 -11.24
C ILE A 229 -26.22 -6.47 -10.90
N ASP A 230 -26.87 -5.42 -10.37
CA ASP A 230 -28.28 -5.46 -10.01
C ASP A 230 -29.18 -5.63 -11.26
N ASP A 231 -28.84 -4.98 -12.36
CA ASP A 231 -29.53 -5.11 -13.64
C ASP A 231 -29.36 -6.51 -14.25
N ALA A 232 -28.15 -7.07 -14.21
CA ALA A 232 -27.87 -8.43 -14.65
C ALA A 232 -28.67 -9.46 -13.83
N LYS A 233 -28.74 -9.28 -12.50
CA LYS A 233 -29.54 -10.11 -11.57
C LYS A 233 -31.05 -10.02 -11.88
N ALA A 234 -31.57 -8.80 -12.03
CA ALA A 234 -32.99 -8.55 -12.28
C ALA A 234 -33.45 -9.10 -13.64
N ASN A 235 -32.61 -8.95 -14.67
CA ASN A 235 -32.96 -9.33 -16.05
C ASN A 235 -32.45 -10.73 -16.44
N LYS A 236 -31.85 -11.49 -15.52
CA LYS A 236 -31.25 -12.81 -15.74
C LYS A 236 -30.23 -12.79 -16.90
N LYS A 237 -29.33 -11.84 -16.91
CA LYS A 237 -28.31 -11.64 -17.92
C LYS A 237 -26.92 -11.98 -17.42
N LYS A 238 -26.00 -12.20 -18.36
CA LYS A 238 -24.58 -12.34 -18.09
C LYS A 238 -23.87 -11.11 -18.59
N ALA A 239 -23.00 -10.52 -17.77
CA ALA A 239 -22.31 -9.30 -18.13
C ALA A 239 -20.82 -9.34 -17.78
N ILE A 240 -20.03 -8.57 -18.53
CA ILE A 240 -18.63 -8.28 -18.22
C ILE A 240 -18.42 -6.77 -18.16
N CYS A 241 -17.73 -6.31 -17.12
CA CYS A 241 -17.34 -4.92 -16.93
C CYS A 241 -15.84 -4.78 -17.11
N LEU A 242 -15.37 -3.96 -18.04
CA LEU A 242 -13.99 -3.68 -18.32
C LEU A 242 -13.61 -2.31 -17.73
N ILE A 243 -13.04 -2.31 -16.52
CA ILE A 243 -12.65 -1.10 -15.81
C ILE A 243 -11.21 -0.74 -16.17
N THR A 244 -11.02 0.41 -16.79
CA THR A 244 -9.70 0.97 -17.09
C THR A 244 -9.28 2.00 -16.05
N GLY A 245 -8.00 2.31 -15.99
CA GLY A 245 -7.52 3.40 -15.12
C GLY A 245 -6.00 3.52 -15.10
N ALA A 246 -5.53 4.73 -14.87
CA ALA A 246 -4.11 5.04 -14.75
C ALA A 246 -3.41 4.22 -13.66
N PRO A 247 -2.09 4.03 -13.73
CA PRO A 247 -1.34 3.44 -12.62
C PRO A 247 -1.58 4.19 -11.32
N GLY A 248 -2.00 3.45 -10.27
CA GLY A 248 -2.31 4.07 -8.98
C GLY A 248 -3.68 4.72 -8.86
N ALA A 249 -4.56 4.60 -9.84
CA ALA A 249 -5.94 5.13 -9.77
C ALA A 249 -6.87 4.34 -8.84
N GLY A 250 -6.37 3.30 -8.15
CA GLY A 250 -7.15 2.53 -7.18
C GLY A 250 -7.98 1.40 -7.76
N LYS A 251 -7.58 0.83 -8.91
CA LYS A 251 -8.29 -0.29 -9.53
C LYS A 251 -8.49 -1.47 -8.58
N SER A 252 -7.42 -1.97 -7.95
CA SER A 252 -7.51 -3.07 -6.98
C SER A 252 -8.37 -2.69 -5.77
N LEU A 253 -8.34 -1.42 -5.33
CA LEU A 253 -9.20 -0.91 -4.28
C LEU A 253 -10.68 -0.93 -4.70
N ALA A 254 -10.99 -0.53 -5.94
CA ALA A 254 -12.34 -0.64 -6.50
C ALA A 254 -12.82 -2.08 -6.51
N GLY A 255 -11.97 -3.01 -6.97
CA GLY A 255 -12.28 -4.43 -6.99
C GLY A 255 -12.56 -5.02 -5.61
N LEU A 256 -11.73 -4.71 -4.63
CA LEU A 256 -11.92 -5.14 -3.24
C LEU A 256 -13.21 -4.56 -2.65
N ASN A 257 -13.53 -3.28 -2.94
CA ASN A 257 -14.77 -2.66 -2.49
C ASN A 257 -16.00 -3.33 -3.09
N ILE A 258 -16.01 -3.56 -4.41
CA ILE A 258 -17.10 -4.26 -5.10
C ILE A 258 -17.28 -5.66 -4.51
N ALA A 259 -16.18 -6.42 -4.31
CA ALA A 259 -16.21 -7.74 -3.71
C ALA A 259 -16.83 -7.70 -2.30
N THR A 260 -16.44 -6.73 -1.47
CA THR A 260 -16.96 -6.58 -0.11
C THR A 260 -18.44 -6.23 -0.09
N GLU A 261 -18.88 -5.27 -0.93
CA GLU A 261 -20.26 -4.83 -1.01
C GLU A 261 -21.20 -5.94 -1.53
N ARG A 262 -20.66 -6.83 -2.39
CA ARG A 262 -21.40 -7.90 -3.05
C ARG A 262 -21.29 -9.27 -2.36
N MET A 263 -20.62 -9.33 -1.21
CA MET A 263 -20.59 -10.55 -0.40
C MET A 263 -21.86 -10.68 0.46
N ARG A 264 -23.00 -10.94 -0.20
CA ARG A 264 -24.32 -11.00 0.42
C ARG A 264 -24.82 -12.44 0.54
N TYR A 265 -24.32 -13.15 1.54
CA TYR A 265 -24.63 -14.56 1.75
C TYR A 265 -26.14 -14.87 1.87
N LEU A 266 -26.90 -13.95 2.49
CA LEU A 266 -28.36 -14.14 2.69
C LEU A 266 -29.16 -14.06 1.39
N GLU A 267 -28.61 -13.40 0.34
CA GLU A 267 -29.24 -13.25 -0.97
C GLU A 267 -28.73 -14.25 -2.00
N ASN A 268 -27.94 -15.24 -1.58
CA ASN A 268 -27.23 -16.18 -2.46
C ASN A 268 -26.35 -15.45 -3.52
N GLU A 269 -25.80 -14.32 -3.12
CA GLU A 269 -24.90 -13.50 -3.92
C GLU A 269 -23.51 -13.58 -3.30
N HIS A 270 -22.60 -14.30 -3.98
CA HIS A 270 -21.23 -14.47 -3.55
C HIS A 270 -20.32 -13.77 -4.56
N ALA A 271 -19.45 -12.92 -4.04
CA ALA A 271 -18.44 -12.21 -4.81
C ALA A 271 -17.04 -12.63 -4.37
N VAL A 272 -16.12 -12.77 -5.31
CA VAL A 272 -14.72 -13.12 -5.06
C VAL A 272 -13.78 -12.20 -5.80
N PHE A 273 -12.70 -11.79 -5.13
CA PHE A 273 -11.60 -11.06 -5.74
C PHE A 273 -10.51 -12.05 -6.15
N LEU A 274 -10.25 -12.15 -7.45
CA LEU A 274 -9.25 -13.03 -8.04
C LEU A 274 -8.02 -12.23 -8.49
N SER A 275 -6.84 -12.72 -8.16
CA SER A 275 -5.59 -12.17 -8.68
C SER A 275 -4.64 -13.28 -9.14
N GLY A 276 -3.96 -13.04 -10.25
CA GLY A 276 -2.88 -13.91 -10.74
C GLY A 276 -1.58 -13.77 -9.92
N ASN A 277 -1.49 -12.76 -9.06
CA ASN A 277 -0.31 -12.50 -8.23
C ASN A 277 -0.41 -13.26 -6.90
N GLY A 278 0.22 -14.45 -6.83
CA GLY A 278 0.24 -15.29 -5.62
C GLY A 278 0.71 -14.56 -4.37
N PRO A 279 1.89 -13.92 -4.36
CA PRO A 279 2.39 -13.15 -3.22
C PRO A 279 1.41 -12.10 -2.70
N LEU A 280 0.75 -11.34 -3.57
CA LEU A 280 -0.27 -10.37 -3.19
C LEU A 280 -1.46 -11.04 -2.47
N VAL A 281 -1.97 -12.13 -3.04
CA VAL A 281 -3.08 -12.89 -2.46
C VAL A 281 -2.71 -13.42 -1.07
N ASP A 282 -1.52 -14.01 -0.92
CA ASP A 282 -1.06 -14.60 0.34
C ASP A 282 -0.90 -13.52 1.43
N VAL A 283 -0.30 -12.39 1.08
CA VAL A 283 -0.13 -11.24 2.01
C VAL A 283 -1.48 -10.66 2.42
N LEU A 284 -2.40 -10.45 1.47
CA LEU A 284 -3.73 -9.90 1.77
C LEU A 284 -4.53 -10.85 2.67
N ARG A 285 -4.55 -12.16 2.36
CA ARG A 285 -5.25 -13.17 3.18
C ARG A 285 -4.70 -13.21 4.61
N GLU A 286 -3.38 -13.32 4.77
CA GLU A 286 -2.75 -13.36 6.09
C GLU A 286 -2.99 -12.07 6.87
N ALA A 287 -2.95 -10.90 6.21
CA ALA A 287 -3.25 -9.63 6.85
C ALA A 287 -4.68 -9.55 7.39
N LEU A 288 -5.67 -10.07 6.64
CA LEU A 288 -7.06 -10.16 7.10
C LEU A 288 -7.20 -11.14 8.28
N VAL A 289 -6.49 -12.27 8.24
CA VAL A 289 -6.48 -13.25 9.34
C VAL A 289 -5.89 -12.64 10.61
N LEU A 290 -4.73 -11.99 10.50
CA LEU A 290 -4.06 -11.36 11.64
C LEU A 290 -4.93 -10.25 12.25
N ASP A 291 -5.61 -9.47 11.42
CA ASP A 291 -6.51 -8.42 11.84
C ASP A 291 -7.72 -8.97 12.63
N GLN A 292 -8.37 -10.03 12.14
CA GLN A 292 -9.45 -10.72 12.87
C GLN A 292 -8.97 -11.33 14.19
N LEU A 293 -7.76 -11.86 14.22
CA LEU A 293 -7.18 -12.43 15.45
C LEU A 293 -6.82 -11.36 16.48
N ALA A 294 -6.38 -10.18 16.03
CA ALA A 294 -6.12 -9.04 16.92
C ALA A 294 -7.40 -8.55 17.61
N GLU A 295 -8.54 -8.57 16.92
CA GLU A 295 -9.83 -8.24 17.51
C GLU A 295 -10.24 -9.19 18.65
N ASN A 296 -9.74 -10.42 18.66
CA ASN A 296 -10.01 -11.39 19.74
C ASN A 296 -9.50 -10.93 21.11
N GLU A 297 -8.55 -10.00 21.19
CA GLU A 297 -8.08 -9.49 22.48
C GLU A 297 -9.21 -8.78 23.23
N PHE A 298 -10.14 -8.19 22.50
CA PHE A 298 -11.27 -7.39 23.03
C PHE A 298 -12.57 -8.19 23.14
N LEU A 299 -12.59 -9.47 22.74
CA LEU A 299 -13.79 -10.32 22.73
C LEU A 299 -13.82 -11.33 23.88
N PRO A 300 -15.02 -11.65 24.42
CA PRO A 300 -15.23 -12.79 25.31
C PRO A 300 -14.77 -14.11 24.69
N LYS A 301 -14.37 -15.08 25.54
CA LYS A 301 -13.79 -16.36 25.08
C LYS A 301 -14.67 -17.13 24.09
N ASP A 302 -15.98 -17.07 24.29
CA ASP A 302 -17.00 -17.74 23.46
C ASP A 302 -17.22 -17.09 22.09
N GLN A 303 -16.83 -15.81 21.93
CA GLN A 303 -16.93 -15.05 20.69
C GLN A 303 -15.61 -14.99 19.90
N LYS A 304 -14.52 -15.51 20.45
CA LYS A 304 -13.19 -15.50 19.80
C LYS A 304 -13.18 -16.36 18.54
N VAL A 305 -12.74 -15.76 17.44
CA VAL A 305 -12.60 -16.45 16.16
C VAL A 305 -11.33 -17.30 16.16
N LYS A 306 -11.45 -18.58 15.82
CA LYS A 306 -10.27 -19.47 15.64
C LYS A 306 -9.56 -19.13 14.32
N ARG A 307 -8.22 -19.23 14.32
CA ARG A 307 -7.40 -18.94 13.12
C ARG A 307 -7.91 -19.66 11.86
N LYS A 308 -8.23 -20.96 11.95
CA LYS A 308 -8.75 -21.73 10.81
C LYS A 308 -10.05 -21.14 10.21
N VAL A 309 -10.93 -20.60 11.06
CA VAL A 309 -12.18 -19.94 10.60
C VAL A 309 -11.87 -18.61 9.90
N ALA A 310 -10.92 -17.83 10.44
CA ALA A 310 -10.47 -16.61 9.82
C ALA A 310 -9.82 -16.88 8.44
N GLU A 311 -8.98 -17.93 8.34
CA GLU A 311 -8.36 -18.36 7.08
C GLU A 311 -9.41 -18.77 6.04
N GLN A 312 -10.44 -19.52 6.44
CA GLN A 312 -11.53 -19.89 5.54
C GLN A 312 -12.30 -18.68 5.01
N LYS A 313 -12.61 -17.72 5.88
CA LYS A 313 -13.29 -16.49 5.48
C LYS A 313 -12.44 -15.65 4.53
N ALA A 314 -11.16 -15.44 4.84
CA ALA A 314 -10.25 -14.70 3.99
C ALA A 314 -10.07 -15.38 2.62
N SER A 315 -9.99 -16.72 2.59
CA SER A 315 -9.86 -17.50 1.36
C SER A 315 -11.13 -17.49 0.51
N ALA A 316 -12.31 -17.35 1.09
CA ALA A 316 -13.55 -17.18 0.34
C ALA A 316 -13.66 -15.80 -0.31
N PHE A 317 -13.05 -14.78 0.29
CA PHE A 317 -13.09 -13.39 -0.18
C PHE A 317 -12.05 -13.07 -1.25
N ILE A 318 -10.80 -13.53 -1.06
CA ILE A 318 -9.68 -13.29 -1.98
C ILE A 318 -9.12 -14.64 -2.41
N GLN A 319 -8.98 -14.87 -3.71
CA GLN A 319 -8.47 -16.14 -4.25
C GLN A 319 -7.39 -15.92 -5.30
N ASN A 320 -6.46 -16.89 -5.38
CA ASN A 320 -5.57 -16.97 -6.53
C ASN A 320 -6.32 -17.56 -7.72
N ILE A 321 -6.18 -16.95 -8.89
CA ILE A 321 -6.85 -17.39 -10.11
C ILE A 321 -6.53 -18.87 -10.45
N HIS A 322 -5.31 -19.32 -10.13
CA HIS A 322 -4.92 -20.70 -10.41
C HIS A 322 -5.68 -21.70 -9.53
N HIS A 323 -5.97 -21.36 -8.27
CA HIS A 323 -6.79 -22.20 -7.40
C HIS A 323 -8.25 -22.20 -7.89
N PHE A 324 -8.82 -21.02 -8.18
CA PHE A 324 -10.16 -20.92 -8.76
C PHE A 324 -10.29 -21.77 -10.04
N ARG A 325 -9.27 -21.73 -10.91
CA ARG A 325 -9.24 -22.56 -12.10
C ARG A 325 -9.20 -24.06 -11.76
N ASP A 326 -8.28 -24.48 -10.89
CA ASP A 326 -8.08 -25.89 -10.55
C ASP A 326 -9.34 -26.48 -9.90
N ASP A 327 -10.01 -25.75 -9.02
CA ASP A 327 -11.27 -26.15 -8.38
C ASP A 327 -12.40 -26.33 -9.41
N ASN A 328 -12.49 -25.42 -10.38
CA ASN A 328 -13.53 -25.44 -11.41
C ASN A 328 -13.22 -26.38 -12.60
N LEU A 329 -11.99 -26.82 -12.76
CA LEU A 329 -11.66 -27.91 -13.71
C LEU A 329 -12.15 -29.27 -13.22
N ALA A 330 -12.20 -29.47 -11.89
CA ALA A 330 -12.65 -30.72 -11.29
C ALA A 330 -14.18 -30.88 -11.27
N SER A 331 -14.93 -29.82 -11.55
CA SER A 331 -16.40 -29.80 -11.53
C SER A 331 -16.97 -29.22 -12.83
N SER A 332 -18.11 -29.71 -13.27
CA SER A 332 -18.92 -29.11 -14.36
C SER A 332 -20.06 -28.22 -13.84
N GLU A 333 -20.26 -28.21 -12.51
CA GLU A 333 -21.30 -27.39 -11.87
C GLU A 333 -20.89 -25.90 -11.91
N PRO A 334 -21.87 -24.98 -11.90
CA PRO A 334 -21.59 -23.55 -11.77
C PRO A 334 -20.88 -23.27 -10.42
N PRO A 335 -19.92 -22.33 -10.37
CA PRO A 335 -19.31 -21.92 -9.10
C PRO A 335 -20.35 -21.29 -8.17
N VAL A 336 -20.02 -21.20 -6.90
CA VAL A 336 -20.88 -20.52 -5.91
C VAL A 336 -20.91 -19.02 -6.19
N GLU A 337 -19.83 -18.49 -6.73
CA GLU A 337 -19.63 -17.07 -7.00
C GLU A 337 -20.44 -16.63 -8.23
N LYS A 338 -21.33 -15.67 -8.03
CA LYS A 338 -22.08 -14.99 -9.10
C LYS A 338 -21.35 -13.77 -9.64
N VAL A 339 -20.47 -13.17 -8.84
CA VAL A 339 -19.68 -12.00 -9.18
C VAL A 339 -18.21 -12.32 -9.00
N VAL A 340 -17.44 -12.20 -10.06
CA VAL A 340 -16.00 -12.45 -10.04
C VAL A 340 -15.25 -11.18 -10.45
N ILE A 341 -14.38 -10.67 -9.58
CA ILE A 341 -13.53 -9.52 -9.85
C ILE A 341 -12.13 -10.04 -10.18
N PHE A 342 -11.65 -9.77 -11.38
CA PHE A 342 -10.34 -10.19 -11.84
C PHE A 342 -9.37 -9.02 -11.88
N ASP A 343 -8.40 -9.01 -10.95
CA ASP A 343 -7.36 -7.97 -10.87
C ASP A 343 -6.26 -8.20 -11.89
N GLU A 344 -5.74 -7.11 -12.47
CA GLU A 344 -4.72 -7.12 -13.51
C GLU A 344 -5.12 -8.00 -14.72
N ALA A 345 -6.37 -7.85 -15.19
CA ALA A 345 -6.98 -8.72 -16.19
C ALA A 345 -6.21 -8.75 -17.53
N GLN A 346 -5.44 -7.70 -17.88
CA GLN A 346 -4.57 -7.69 -19.06
C GLN A 346 -3.43 -8.70 -18.98
N ARG A 347 -3.14 -9.25 -17.80
CA ARG A 347 -2.06 -10.21 -17.55
C ARG A 347 -2.50 -11.66 -17.62
N ALA A 348 -3.78 -11.89 -17.86
CA ALA A 348 -4.31 -13.23 -18.07
C ALA A 348 -3.55 -13.97 -19.19
N TRP A 349 -3.33 -15.25 -19.01
CA TRP A 349 -2.52 -16.04 -19.93
C TRP A 349 -3.24 -16.30 -21.25
N ASN A 350 -2.50 -16.15 -22.34
CA ASN A 350 -2.97 -16.59 -23.66
C ASN A 350 -3.07 -18.13 -23.72
N LYS A 351 -3.66 -18.62 -24.79
CA LYS A 351 -3.90 -20.05 -25.01
C LYS A 351 -2.62 -20.90 -24.91
N ASP A 352 -1.53 -20.44 -25.53
CA ASP A 352 -0.27 -21.20 -25.58
C ASP A 352 0.37 -21.35 -24.21
N GLN A 353 0.36 -20.28 -23.43
CA GLN A 353 0.91 -20.27 -22.10
C GLN A 353 0.07 -21.09 -21.12
N ALA A 354 -1.25 -20.92 -21.15
CA ALA A 354 -2.18 -21.68 -20.34
C ALA A 354 -2.08 -23.18 -20.64
N SER A 355 -2.10 -23.56 -21.91
CA SER A 355 -1.96 -24.95 -22.36
C SER A 355 -0.61 -25.57 -21.95
N SER A 356 0.49 -24.83 -22.15
CA SER A 356 1.83 -25.27 -21.74
C SER A 356 1.96 -25.51 -20.23
N PHE A 357 1.35 -24.63 -19.43
CA PHE A 357 1.32 -24.78 -17.98
C PHE A 357 0.49 -25.99 -17.56
N MET A 358 -0.71 -26.16 -18.13
CA MET A 358 -1.62 -27.26 -17.82
C MET A 358 -1.00 -28.62 -18.15
N LYS A 359 -0.36 -28.74 -19.30
CA LYS A 359 0.39 -29.92 -19.69
C LYS A 359 1.53 -30.23 -18.71
N ARG A 360 2.38 -29.25 -18.42
CA ARG A 360 3.60 -29.42 -17.60
C ARG A 360 3.32 -29.65 -16.11
N LYS A 361 2.33 -28.94 -15.55
CA LYS A 361 2.08 -28.91 -14.10
C LYS A 361 0.89 -29.74 -13.66
N ARG A 362 -0.06 -30.03 -14.55
CA ARG A 362 -1.30 -30.75 -14.25
C ARG A 362 -1.47 -32.04 -15.08
N GLY A 363 -0.60 -32.29 -16.05
CA GLY A 363 -0.69 -33.47 -16.92
C GLY A 363 -1.93 -33.46 -17.82
N GLN A 364 -2.50 -32.28 -18.09
CA GLN A 364 -3.66 -32.13 -19.00
C GLN A 364 -3.18 -31.69 -20.36
N ASP A 365 -3.07 -32.66 -21.27
CA ASP A 365 -2.61 -32.43 -22.66
C ASP A 365 -3.68 -31.77 -23.54
N ASP A 366 -4.95 -31.95 -23.22
CA ASP A 366 -6.10 -31.50 -24.03
C ASP A 366 -6.61 -30.10 -23.65
N PHE A 367 -5.98 -29.42 -22.67
CA PHE A 367 -6.38 -28.08 -22.32
C PHE A 367 -5.96 -27.08 -23.40
N ALA A 368 -6.94 -26.52 -24.12
CA ALA A 368 -6.73 -25.66 -25.28
C ALA A 368 -7.48 -24.32 -25.21
N MET A 369 -7.58 -23.75 -24.00
CA MET A 369 -8.25 -22.48 -23.75
C MET A 369 -7.24 -21.44 -23.23
N SER A 370 -7.51 -20.16 -23.50
CA SER A 370 -6.86 -19.08 -22.79
C SER A 370 -7.45 -18.94 -21.36
N GLU A 371 -6.77 -18.21 -20.48
CA GLU A 371 -7.27 -17.97 -19.13
C GLU A 371 -8.57 -17.15 -19.12
N PRO A 372 -8.74 -16.09 -19.98
CA PRO A 372 -10.02 -15.41 -20.17
C PRO A 372 -11.14 -16.35 -20.63
N ASP A 373 -10.89 -17.16 -21.66
CA ASP A 373 -11.90 -18.09 -22.20
C ASP A 373 -12.31 -19.12 -21.14
N PHE A 374 -11.35 -19.66 -20.39
CA PHE A 374 -11.64 -20.57 -19.27
C PHE A 374 -12.51 -19.92 -18.19
N LEU A 375 -12.15 -18.70 -17.72
CA LEU A 375 -12.93 -18.01 -16.71
C LEU A 375 -14.37 -17.73 -17.17
N LEU A 376 -14.52 -17.26 -18.41
CA LEU A 376 -15.83 -17.04 -19.00
C LEU A 376 -16.63 -18.35 -19.12
N SER A 377 -15.96 -19.47 -19.48
CA SER A 377 -16.60 -20.79 -19.56
C SER A 377 -17.16 -21.24 -18.22
N VAL A 378 -16.41 -21.04 -17.14
CA VAL A 378 -16.83 -21.36 -15.77
C VAL A 378 -18.03 -20.52 -15.35
N MET A 379 -17.95 -19.22 -15.54
CA MET A 379 -19.06 -18.31 -15.18
C MET A 379 -20.29 -18.52 -16.07
N ASN A 380 -20.08 -18.94 -17.33
CA ASN A 380 -21.17 -19.22 -18.26
C ASN A 380 -22.01 -20.46 -17.87
N ARG A 381 -21.58 -21.29 -16.91
CA ARG A 381 -22.38 -22.40 -16.35
C ARG A 381 -23.60 -21.96 -15.59
N HIS A 382 -23.61 -20.73 -15.05
CA HIS A 382 -24.80 -20.15 -14.42
C HIS A 382 -25.94 -20.06 -15.44
N GLN A 383 -27.11 -20.55 -15.08
CA GLN A 383 -28.28 -20.56 -15.98
C GLN A 383 -29.06 -19.24 -15.93
N ASP A 384 -28.94 -18.50 -14.85
CA ASP A 384 -29.65 -17.26 -14.60
C ASP A 384 -28.80 -16.03 -14.91
N TRP A 385 -27.88 -15.65 -14.01
CA TRP A 385 -27.06 -14.47 -14.17
C TRP A 385 -25.67 -14.66 -13.58
N CYS A 386 -24.72 -13.92 -14.08
CA CYS A 386 -23.41 -13.74 -13.48
C CYS A 386 -22.75 -12.47 -14.03
N VAL A 387 -21.76 -11.93 -13.28
CA VAL A 387 -21.00 -10.77 -13.72
C VAL A 387 -19.50 -11.01 -13.50
N VAL A 388 -18.72 -10.73 -14.53
CA VAL A 388 -17.25 -10.69 -14.47
C VAL A 388 -16.79 -9.24 -14.51
N VAL A 389 -15.99 -8.82 -13.56
CA VAL A 389 -15.40 -7.47 -13.49
C VAL A 389 -13.91 -7.57 -13.73
N CYS A 390 -13.41 -7.03 -14.81
CA CYS A 390 -12.01 -7.01 -15.18
C CYS A 390 -11.39 -5.66 -14.85
N LEU A 391 -10.38 -5.64 -13.98
CA LEU A 391 -9.58 -4.45 -13.67
C LEU A 391 -8.36 -4.44 -14.58
N ILE A 392 -8.23 -3.41 -15.40
CA ILE A 392 -7.27 -3.37 -16.50
C ILE A 392 -6.28 -2.22 -16.29
N GLY A 393 -4.99 -2.54 -16.18
CA GLY A 393 -3.90 -1.59 -16.15
C GLY A 393 -3.21 -1.48 -17.51
N GLY A 394 -3.00 -0.26 -18.01
CA GLY A 394 -2.22 -0.05 -19.23
C GLY A 394 -0.72 -0.07 -18.98
N GLY A 395 0.06 -0.66 -19.90
CA GLY A 395 1.53 -0.55 -19.95
C GLY A 395 2.31 -1.18 -18.80
N GLN A 396 1.76 -2.18 -18.10
CA GLN A 396 2.40 -2.84 -16.95
C GLN A 396 2.73 -4.32 -17.18
N GLU A 397 2.80 -4.77 -18.42
CA GLU A 397 3.17 -6.14 -18.75
C GLU A 397 4.63 -6.41 -18.36
N ILE A 398 4.89 -7.51 -17.66
CA ILE A 398 6.23 -7.94 -17.22
C ILE A 398 6.61 -9.35 -17.69
N ASN A 399 5.70 -10.08 -18.34
CA ASN A 399 5.94 -11.44 -18.83
C ASN A 399 5.53 -11.64 -20.28
N THR A 400 6.21 -12.60 -20.94
CA THR A 400 5.80 -13.12 -22.26
C THR A 400 4.53 -13.96 -22.09
N GLY A 401 3.54 -13.76 -22.99
CA GLY A 401 2.31 -14.55 -23.03
C GLY A 401 1.16 -13.98 -22.21
N GLU A 402 1.29 -12.77 -21.69
CA GLU A 402 0.16 -11.99 -21.20
C GLU A 402 -0.74 -11.62 -22.38
N ALA A 403 -2.03 -11.97 -22.28
CA ALA A 403 -2.94 -11.97 -23.43
C ALA A 403 -3.50 -10.57 -23.78
N GLY A 404 -3.33 -9.61 -22.88
CA GLY A 404 -3.94 -8.30 -23.02
C GLY A 404 -5.48 -8.36 -22.98
N ILE A 405 -6.11 -7.23 -23.28
CA ILE A 405 -7.58 -7.15 -23.31
C ILE A 405 -8.18 -7.83 -24.55
N THR A 406 -7.41 -7.89 -25.62
CA THR A 406 -7.84 -8.46 -26.91
C THR A 406 -8.32 -9.89 -26.76
N GLU A 407 -7.68 -10.69 -25.92
CA GLU A 407 -8.07 -12.09 -25.71
C GLU A 407 -9.43 -12.23 -25.02
N TRP A 408 -9.76 -11.33 -24.09
CA TRP A 408 -11.09 -11.28 -23.46
C TRP A 408 -12.19 -11.04 -24.51
N ILE A 409 -11.97 -10.06 -25.38
CA ILE A 409 -12.94 -9.74 -26.45
C ILE A 409 -13.02 -10.87 -27.47
N THR A 410 -11.89 -11.50 -27.82
CA THR A 410 -11.87 -12.64 -28.74
C THR A 410 -12.67 -13.81 -28.17
N ALA A 411 -12.47 -14.16 -26.90
CA ALA A 411 -13.23 -15.21 -26.23
C ALA A 411 -14.73 -14.91 -26.22
N LEU A 412 -15.13 -13.67 -25.91
CA LEU A 412 -16.53 -13.25 -25.92
C LEU A 412 -17.14 -13.37 -27.32
N LYS A 413 -16.42 -12.93 -28.35
CA LYS A 413 -16.86 -13.01 -29.76
C LYS A 413 -17.06 -14.44 -30.22
N GLU A 414 -16.12 -15.31 -29.90
CA GLU A 414 -16.14 -16.69 -30.37
C GLU A 414 -17.19 -17.53 -29.63
N ASN A 415 -17.26 -17.43 -28.33
CA ASN A 415 -17.95 -18.38 -27.48
C ASN A 415 -19.12 -17.80 -26.64
N TYR A 416 -19.18 -16.47 -26.40
CA TYR A 416 -20.13 -15.88 -25.45
C TYR A 416 -20.84 -14.62 -25.98
N LYS A 417 -21.34 -14.66 -27.21
CA LYS A 417 -21.97 -13.51 -27.93
C LYS A 417 -23.20 -12.91 -27.22
N ASN A 418 -23.82 -13.66 -26.31
CA ASN A 418 -25.01 -13.23 -25.56
C ASN A 418 -24.67 -12.46 -24.27
N TRP A 419 -23.39 -12.23 -23.97
CA TRP A 419 -22.99 -11.44 -22.84
C TRP A 419 -23.09 -9.93 -23.13
N ASP A 420 -23.52 -9.15 -22.14
CA ASP A 420 -23.49 -7.70 -22.20
C ASP A 420 -22.07 -7.21 -21.82
N ILE A 421 -21.44 -6.40 -22.67
CA ILE A 421 -20.05 -5.93 -22.51
C ILE A 421 -20.06 -4.45 -22.18
N HIS A 422 -19.76 -4.11 -20.95
CA HIS A 422 -19.67 -2.75 -20.46
C HIS A 422 -18.20 -2.29 -20.40
N PHE A 423 -17.88 -1.13 -20.97
CA PHE A 423 -16.49 -0.65 -21.07
C PHE A 423 -16.42 0.86 -21.16
N SER A 424 -15.28 1.45 -20.76
CA SER A 424 -15.00 2.86 -21.02
C SER A 424 -14.35 3.06 -22.39
N ASN A 425 -14.69 4.15 -23.10
CA ASN A 425 -14.04 4.53 -24.35
C ASN A 425 -12.53 4.79 -24.21
N GLU A 426 -12.02 4.98 -22.98
CA GLU A 426 -10.60 5.08 -22.68
C GLU A 426 -9.80 3.82 -23.05
N ILE A 427 -10.50 2.67 -23.24
CA ILE A 427 -9.90 1.39 -23.65
C ILE A 427 -9.25 1.48 -25.04
N PHE A 428 -9.63 2.45 -25.87
CA PHE A 428 -9.08 2.66 -27.21
C PHE A 428 -7.80 3.51 -27.21
N LYS A 429 -7.33 3.96 -26.06
CA LYS A 429 -6.03 4.65 -25.99
C LYS A 429 -4.87 3.68 -26.21
N SER A 430 -3.75 4.21 -26.67
CA SER A 430 -2.55 3.44 -27.07
C SER A 430 -2.05 2.45 -26.01
N ASP A 431 -2.32 2.74 -24.74
CA ASP A 431 -1.85 1.92 -23.60
C ASP A 431 -2.55 0.56 -23.50
N TYR A 432 -3.69 0.38 -24.15
CA TYR A 432 -4.51 -0.83 -24.05
C TYR A 432 -4.51 -1.71 -25.30
N ALA A 433 -3.82 -1.28 -26.35
CA ALA A 433 -3.64 -2.01 -27.62
C ALA A 433 -4.95 -2.48 -28.29
N LEU A 434 -6.07 -1.81 -28.05
CA LEU A 434 -7.36 -2.11 -28.67
C LEU A 434 -7.74 -0.97 -29.62
N SER A 435 -8.09 -1.27 -30.90
CA SER A 435 -8.59 -0.25 -31.82
C SER A 435 -10.12 -0.26 -31.85
N GLN A 436 -10.70 0.93 -31.98
CA GLN A 436 -12.16 1.07 -32.11
C GLN A 436 -12.68 0.38 -33.37
N GLU A 437 -11.98 0.52 -34.48
CA GLU A 437 -12.30 -0.15 -35.76
C GLU A 437 -12.33 -1.67 -35.59
N TRP A 438 -11.34 -2.24 -34.89
CA TRP A 438 -11.29 -3.67 -34.61
C TRP A 438 -12.48 -4.12 -33.76
N LEU A 439 -12.93 -3.34 -32.76
CA LEU A 439 -14.10 -3.68 -31.93
C LEU A 439 -15.40 -3.57 -32.71
N GLU A 440 -15.57 -2.54 -33.53
CA GLU A 440 -16.77 -2.35 -34.38
C GLU A 440 -16.89 -3.43 -35.45
N ASP A 441 -15.78 -3.92 -35.99
CA ASP A 441 -15.72 -5.00 -36.99
C ASP A 441 -16.08 -6.38 -36.40
N GLN A 442 -16.20 -6.48 -35.06
CA GLN A 442 -16.53 -7.72 -34.38
C GLN A 442 -18.02 -8.13 -34.51
N GLY A 443 -18.91 -7.34 -35.07
CA GLY A 443 -20.33 -7.58 -35.38
C GLY A 443 -21.11 -8.40 -34.33
N ALA A 444 -22.32 -8.05 -34.00
CA ALA A 444 -23.23 -8.83 -33.13
C ALA A 444 -22.81 -9.02 -31.66
N LEU A 445 -21.94 -8.19 -31.09
CA LEU A 445 -21.68 -8.11 -29.65
C LEU A 445 -22.61 -7.06 -29.02
N ASN A 446 -23.06 -7.32 -27.78
CA ASN A 446 -23.83 -6.37 -27.00
C ASN A 446 -22.88 -5.39 -26.29
N LEU A 447 -22.58 -4.26 -26.90
CA LEU A 447 -21.60 -3.29 -26.47
C LEU A 447 -22.25 -2.10 -25.77
N TYR A 448 -21.81 -1.79 -24.53
CA TYR A 448 -22.32 -0.69 -23.71
C TYR A 448 -21.13 0.21 -23.31
N PRO A 449 -20.88 1.33 -24.03
CA PRO A 449 -19.86 2.29 -23.64
C PRO A 449 -20.30 3.12 -22.45
N GLU A 450 -19.49 3.11 -21.38
CA GLU A 450 -19.80 3.68 -20.06
C GLU A 450 -18.65 4.54 -19.56
N ASN A 451 -18.84 5.84 -19.47
CA ASN A 451 -17.77 6.76 -19.04
C ASN A 451 -17.31 6.53 -17.60
N ASP A 452 -18.21 6.03 -16.73
CA ASP A 452 -17.92 5.80 -15.31
C ASP A 452 -17.07 4.54 -15.05
N LEU A 453 -16.76 3.74 -16.10
CA LEU A 453 -15.84 2.60 -16.01
C LEU A 453 -14.37 2.97 -16.22
N HIS A 454 -14.01 4.26 -16.08
CA HIS A 454 -12.62 4.71 -16.10
C HIS A 454 -12.25 5.41 -14.80
N LEU A 455 -11.20 4.93 -14.16
CA LEU A 455 -10.58 5.56 -13.00
C LEU A 455 -9.54 6.58 -13.47
N ALA A 456 -10.01 7.82 -13.72
CA ALA A 456 -9.20 8.89 -14.27
C ALA A 456 -8.29 9.57 -13.22
N VAL A 457 -8.69 9.54 -11.95
CA VAL A 457 -8.00 10.26 -10.87
C VAL A 457 -7.07 9.31 -10.13
N SER A 458 -5.77 9.61 -10.18
CA SER A 458 -4.79 8.87 -9.37
C SER A 458 -5.07 9.08 -7.87
N LEU A 459 -5.19 7.98 -7.13
CA LEU A 459 -5.23 8.00 -5.67
C LEU A 459 -3.84 8.20 -5.08
N ARG A 460 -2.81 8.03 -5.89
CA ARG A 460 -1.44 8.32 -5.51
C ARG A 460 -1.27 9.82 -5.32
N SER A 461 -0.36 10.19 -4.45
CA SER A 461 -0.01 11.59 -4.26
C SER A 461 0.56 12.17 -5.55
N PHE A 462 0.43 13.48 -5.74
CA PHE A 462 1.17 14.25 -6.77
C PHE A 462 2.68 13.90 -6.79
N ARG A 463 3.24 13.49 -5.66
CA ARG A 463 4.60 12.94 -5.56
C ARG A 463 4.74 11.63 -6.35
N ALA A 464 3.77 10.74 -6.28
CA ALA A 464 3.84 9.44 -6.94
C ALA A 464 3.63 9.53 -8.46
N GLU A 465 2.87 10.50 -8.94
CA GLU A 465 2.76 10.78 -10.38
C GLU A 465 4.10 11.28 -10.92
N LYS A 466 4.68 12.31 -10.31
CA LYS A 466 6.01 12.80 -10.66
C LYS A 466 7.10 11.75 -10.53
N LEU A 467 6.99 10.86 -9.54
CA LEU A 467 7.90 9.72 -9.40
C LEU A 467 7.77 8.77 -10.59
N SER A 468 6.55 8.44 -11.01
CA SER A 468 6.31 7.58 -12.17
C SER A 468 6.89 8.19 -13.44
N ASP A 469 6.73 9.50 -13.65
CA ASP A 469 7.30 10.22 -14.79
C ASP A 469 8.83 10.23 -14.74
N PHE A 470 9.41 10.49 -13.56
CA PHE A 470 10.85 10.43 -13.34
C PHE A 470 11.42 9.04 -13.67
N ILE A 471 10.83 7.99 -13.09
CA ILE A 471 11.27 6.60 -13.33
C ILE A 471 11.05 6.21 -14.80
N GLY A 472 9.96 6.67 -15.42
CA GLY A 472 9.71 6.50 -16.85
C GLY A 472 10.83 7.05 -17.70
N ALA A 473 11.19 8.32 -17.50
CA ALA A 473 12.29 8.99 -18.21
C ALA A 473 13.66 8.35 -17.91
N LEU A 474 13.90 7.96 -16.65
CA LEU A 474 15.13 7.29 -16.23
C LEU A 474 15.35 5.97 -16.99
N ILE A 475 14.34 5.10 -17.01
CA ILE A 475 14.39 3.78 -17.65
C ILE A 475 14.36 3.89 -19.19
N ALA A 476 13.73 4.93 -19.74
CA ALA A 476 13.76 5.21 -21.19
C ALA A 476 15.12 5.73 -21.69
N GLY A 477 16.06 6.08 -20.79
CA GLY A 477 17.35 6.65 -21.17
C GLY A 477 17.30 8.17 -21.45
N GLU A 478 16.20 8.85 -21.08
CA GLU A 478 15.97 10.29 -21.26
C GLU A 478 16.61 11.09 -20.09
N GLY A 479 17.92 10.97 -19.88
CA GLY A 479 18.61 11.49 -18.69
C GLY A 479 18.39 12.98 -18.41
N SER A 480 18.35 13.84 -19.44
CA SER A 480 18.08 15.28 -19.30
C SER A 480 16.68 15.55 -18.75
N LYS A 481 15.68 14.85 -19.28
CA LYS A 481 14.28 14.93 -18.84
C LYS A 481 14.12 14.37 -17.41
N ALA A 482 14.78 13.25 -17.11
CA ALA A 482 14.79 12.69 -15.76
C ALA A 482 15.37 13.69 -14.76
N LYS A 483 16.50 14.35 -15.10
CA LYS A 483 17.11 15.38 -14.25
C LYS A 483 16.18 16.57 -14.00
N GLU A 484 15.47 17.04 -15.02
CA GLU A 484 14.48 18.13 -14.89
C GLU A 484 13.35 17.73 -13.94
N ILE A 485 12.74 16.56 -14.15
CA ILE A 485 11.67 16.06 -13.28
C ILE A 485 12.17 15.89 -11.84
N LYS A 486 13.42 15.39 -11.64
CA LYS A 486 14.02 15.21 -10.31
C LYS A 486 14.09 16.50 -9.50
N GLN A 487 14.32 17.65 -10.14
CA GLN A 487 14.35 18.95 -9.44
C GLN A 487 13.01 19.30 -8.79
N HIS A 488 11.91 18.76 -9.32
CA HIS A 488 10.56 18.96 -8.80
C HIS A 488 10.11 17.86 -7.81
N LEU A 489 10.97 16.84 -7.58
CA LEU A 489 10.76 15.78 -6.59
C LEU A 489 11.44 16.11 -5.27
N THR A 490 11.13 17.26 -4.67
CA THR A 490 11.80 17.76 -3.46
C THR A 490 11.54 16.91 -2.21
N ASN A 491 10.38 16.29 -2.12
CA ASN A 491 9.93 15.57 -0.92
C ASN A 491 9.97 14.03 -1.08
N TYR A 492 10.62 13.53 -2.12
CA TYR A 492 10.82 12.10 -2.33
C TYR A 492 12.33 11.82 -2.54
N PRO A 493 13.04 11.45 -1.48
CA PRO A 493 14.48 11.20 -1.54
C PRO A 493 14.77 9.94 -2.34
N ILE A 494 15.73 10.07 -3.26
CA ILE A 494 16.30 8.97 -4.03
C ILE A 494 17.79 9.09 -3.91
N TYR A 495 18.41 8.04 -3.39
CA TYR A 495 19.86 7.97 -3.18
C TYR A 495 20.49 6.84 -3.98
N VAL A 496 21.79 6.95 -4.25
CA VAL A 496 22.59 5.88 -4.85
C VAL A 496 23.88 5.66 -4.06
N THR A 497 24.34 4.42 -4.00
CA THR A 497 25.62 4.06 -3.36
C THR A 497 26.24 2.83 -4.02
N ARG A 498 27.58 2.71 -3.89
CA ARG A 498 28.38 1.55 -4.33
C ARG A 498 28.71 0.59 -3.17
N ASP A 499 28.09 0.80 -2.00
CA ASP A 499 28.33 0.04 -0.79
C ASP A 499 27.00 -0.46 -0.21
N LEU A 500 26.87 -1.79 -0.10
CA LEU A 500 25.62 -2.43 0.38
C LEU A 500 25.35 -2.13 1.85
N ASP A 501 26.40 -2.13 2.69
CA ASP A 501 26.23 -1.84 4.12
C ASP A 501 25.79 -0.39 4.33
N LYS A 502 26.34 0.52 3.52
CA LYS A 502 25.92 1.91 3.51
C LYS A 502 24.47 2.06 3.05
N ALA A 503 24.02 1.31 2.04
CA ALA A 503 22.63 1.27 1.63
C ALA A 503 21.71 0.77 2.76
N LYS A 504 22.06 -0.35 3.39
CA LYS A 504 21.32 -0.93 4.52
C LYS A 504 21.24 0.05 5.70
N ASN A 505 22.35 0.68 6.06
CA ASN A 505 22.39 1.66 7.16
C ASN A 505 21.59 2.92 6.83
N THR A 506 21.64 3.40 5.58
CA THR A 506 20.83 4.54 5.14
C THR A 506 19.34 4.25 5.26
N LEU A 507 18.88 3.07 4.83
CA LEU A 507 17.49 2.64 4.99
C LEU A 507 17.06 2.60 6.46
N LYS A 508 17.90 2.02 7.34
CA LYS A 508 17.62 1.96 8.79
C LYS A 508 17.54 3.35 9.44
N ASN A 509 18.36 4.30 8.98
CA ASN A 509 18.40 5.66 9.51
C ASN A 509 17.26 6.55 9.00
N LEU A 510 16.75 6.26 7.79
CA LEU A 510 15.66 7.01 7.20
C LEU A 510 14.28 6.55 7.73
N ALA A 511 14.14 5.27 8.03
CA ALA A 511 12.88 4.71 8.53
C ALA A 511 12.59 5.16 9.97
N ARG A 512 11.37 5.56 10.20
CA ARG A 512 10.87 6.05 11.51
C ARG A 512 9.66 5.23 11.94
N GLY A 513 9.49 5.06 13.25
CA GLY A 513 8.37 4.31 13.81
C GLY A 513 8.25 2.92 13.21
N SER A 514 7.08 2.55 12.76
CA SER A 514 6.80 1.27 12.10
C SER A 514 7.03 1.29 10.57
N GLU A 515 7.63 2.35 10.02
CA GLU A 515 7.93 2.41 8.59
C GLU A 515 8.75 1.20 8.14
N ARG A 516 8.26 0.49 7.14
CA ARG A 516 8.85 -0.77 6.65
C ARG A 516 9.96 -0.51 5.66
N ILE A 517 11.07 -1.18 5.87
CA ILE A 517 12.23 -1.18 4.95
C ILE A 517 12.39 -2.58 4.33
N GLY A 518 12.97 -2.66 3.13
CA GLY A 518 13.27 -3.95 2.51
C GLY A 518 14.19 -3.81 1.30
N LEU A 519 14.94 -4.88 1.02
CA LEU A 519 15.75 -4.97 -0.19
C LEU A 519 14.96 -5.64 -1.31
N VAL A 520 15.09 -5.10 -2.52
CA VAL A 520 14.49 -5.68 -3.72
C VAL A 520 15.50 -5.74 -4.86
N ALA A 521 15.38 -6.72 -5.74
CA ALA A 521 16.22 -6.85 -6.92
C ALA A 521 15.46 -7.52 -8.06
N SER A 522 15.91 -7.33 -9.30
CA SER A 522 15.36 -8.08 -10.44
C SER A 522 15.60 -9.59 -10.26
N SER A 523 14.62 -10.41 -10.56
CA SER A 523 14.72 -11.88 -10.54
C SER A 523 15.84 -12.42 -11.47
N ASN A 524 16.31 -11.58 -12.39
CA ASN A 524 17.44 -11.85 -13.28
C ASN A 524 18.78 -11.25 -12.77
N ALA A 525 18.79 -10.64 -11.61
CA ALA A 525 19.99 -10.03 -10.97
C ALA A 525 20.86 -11.09 -10.28
N ILE A 526 21.19 -12.18 -10.98
CA ILE A 526 21.85 -13.36 -10.40
C ILE A 526 23.33 -13.15 -10.06
N ARG A 527 23.96 -12.12 -10.62
CA ARG A 527 25.36 -11.80 -10.33
C ARG A 527 25.55 -10.90 -9.09
N LEU A 528 24.48 -10.56 -8.39
CA LEU A 528 24.53 -9.96 -7.06
C LEU A 528 24.85 -10.96 -5.94
N LYS A 529 24.88 -12.28 -6.23
CA LYS A 529 25.17 -13.30 -5.21
C LYS A 529 26.51 -13.07 -4.46
N PRO A 530 27.63 -12.66 -5.12
CA PRO A 530 28.87 -12.32 -4.40
C PRO A 530 28.75 -11.13 -3.44
N GLU A 531 27.74 -10.27 -3.61
CA GLU A 531 27.41 -9.17 -2.68
C GLU A 531 26.53 -9.63 -1.51
N GLY A 532 26.22 -10.93 -1.39
CA GLY A 532 25.30 -11.47 -0.39
C GLY A 532 23.82 -11.40 -0.78
N ILE A 533 23.49 -11.01 -2.00
CA ILE A 533 22.10 -10.86 -2.49
C ILE A 533 21.75 -12.05 -3.37
N TYR A 534 20.81 -12.88 -2.94
CA TYR A 534 20.45 -14.12 -3.63
C TYR A 534 18.99 -14.12 -4.12
N VAL A 535 18.77 -13.67 -5.36
CA VAL A 535 17.44 -13.54 -5.99
C VAL A 535 16.75 -14.85 -6.37
N LYS A 536 17.45 -16.00 -6.29
CA LYS A 536 16.86 -17.33 -6.51
C LYS A 536 16.42 -18.02 -5.21
N GLY A 537 16.70 -17.41 -4.06
CA GLY A 537 16.11 -17.83 -2.79
C GLY A 537 14.61 -17.55 -2.80
N GLN A 538 13.82 -18.51 -2.34
CA GLN A 538 12.39 -18.26 -2.15
C GLN A 538 12.19 -17.55 -0.82
N ILE A 539 11.56 -16.40 -0.86
CA ILE A 539 11.05 -15.73 0.34
C ILE A 539 9.62 -16.20 0.60
N ASP A 540 9.19 -16.15 1.86
CA ASP A 540 7.77 -16.20 2.21
C ASP A 540 7.25 -14.76 2.24
N PRO A 541 6.41 -14.35 1.27
CA PRO A 541 5.91 -12.97 1.20
C PRO A 541 5.17 -12.55 2.46
N THR A 542 4.44 -13.46 3.13
CA THR A 542 3.68 -13.14 4.33
C THR A 542 4.61 -12.81 5.50
N GLN A 543 5.71 -13.54 5.64
CA GLN A 543 6.73 -13.25 6.66
C GLN A 543 7.46 -11.95 6.34
N TRP A 544 7.86 -11.78 5.09
CA TRP A 544 8.63 -10.61 4.64
C TRP A 544 7.84 -9.30 4.80
N PHE A 545 6.55 -9.29 4.42
CA PHE A 545 5.71 -8.09 4.47
C PHE A 545 5.03 -7.84 5.82
N LEU A 546 4.71 -8.87 6.61
CA LEU A 546 3.82 -8.70 7.76
C LEU A 546 4.52 -8.89 9.12
N LYS A 547 5.68 -9.54 9.19
CA LYS A 547 6.37 -9.76 10.46
C LYS A 547 7.01 -8.50 11.02
N ALA A 548 7.08 -8.45 12.35
CA ALA A 548 7.67 -7.36 13.10
C ALA A 548 9.21 -7.30 12.95
N LYS A 549 9.80 -6.21 13.43
CA LYS A 549 11.25 -5.97 13.43
C LYS A 549 12.08 -7.05 14.16
N SER A 550 11.45 -7.86 15.01
CA SER A 550 12.12 -8.94 15.78
C SER A 550 12.20 -10.27 15.04
N ASP A 551 11.52 -10.47 13.92
CA ASP A 551 11.55 -11.71 13.14
C ASP A 551 12.59 -11.62 12.02
N ILE A 552 13.55 -12.53 11.96
CA ILE A 552 14.66 -12.54 10.99
C ILE A 552 14.17 -12.65 9.53
N ARG A 553 12.99 -13.20 9.29
CA ARG A 553 12.38 -13.33 7.95
C ARG A 553 11.69 -12.05 7.49
N SER A 554 11.58 -11.07 8.38
CA SER A 554 10.99 -9.78 8.06
C SER A 554 11.90 -8.96 7.18
N SER A 555 11.33 -8.20 6.25
CA SER A 555 12.06 -7.24 5.40
C SER A 555 12.93 -6.25 6.19
N TYR A 556 12.61 -5.98 7.45
CA TYR A 556 13.38 -5.09 8.32
C TYR A 556 14.82 -5.54 8.55
N TYR A 557 15.10 -6.85 8.47
CA TYR A 557 16.45 -7.38 8.66
C TYR A 557 17.37 -7.07 7.49
N LEU A 558 16.82 -6.83 6.27
CA LEU A 558 17.57 -6.56 5.05
C LEU A 558 18.54 -7.71 4.66
N GLU A 559 18.16 -8.95 4.99
CA GLU A 559 18.92 -10.15 4.62
C GLU A 559 18.31 -10.84 3.40
N ASP A 560 16.97 -11.01 3.41
CA ASP A 560 16.24 -11.56 2.27
C ASP A 560 15.88 -10.45 1.28
N VAL A 561 16.05 -10.74 -0.01
CA VAL A 561 15.72 -9.84 -1.10
C VAL A 561 14.47 -10.32 -1.82
N ALA A 562 13.49 -9.44 -1.98
CA ALA A 562 12.29 -9.71 -2.76
C ALA A 562 12.50 -9.35 -4.24
N THR A 563 11.85 -10.11 -5.13
CA THR A 563 11.90 -9.84 -6.57
C THR A 563 10.69 -9.01 -7.03
N GLU A 564 10.73 -8.52 -8.29
CA GLU A 564 9.59 -7.83 -8.89
C GLU A 564 8.28 -8.63 -8.81
N PHE A 565 8.36 -9.94 -8.81
CA PHE A 565 7.20 -10.83 -8.68
C PHE A 565 6.63 -10.87 -7.26
N ASP A 566 7.51 -10.75 -6.27
CA ASP A 566 7.11 -10.78 -4.85
C ASP A 566 6.49 -9.45 -4.40
N VAL A 567 6.99 -8.32 -4.95
CA VAL A 567 6.54 -6.97 -4.52
C VAL A 567 5.51 -6.33 -5.43
N GLN A 568 5.14 -6.97 -6.53
CA GLN A 568 4.15 -6.39 -7.44
C GLN A 568 2.78 -6.26 -6.76
N GLY A 569 2.15 -5.09 -6.90
CA GLY A 569 0.89 -4.79 -6.21
C GLY A 569 1.06 -4.43 -4.72
N LEU A 570 2.22 -4.69 -4.13
CA LEU A 570 2.56 -4.39 -2.74
C LEU A 570 3.51 -3.19 -2.66
N GLU A 571 3.47 -2.46 -1.57
CA GLU A 571 4.31 -1.29 -1.32
C GLU A 571 4.92 -1.38 0.09
N ILE A 572 6.13 -0.83 0.25
CA ILE A 572 6.79 -0.62 1.54
C ILE A 572 7.20 0.86 1.67
N ASP A 573 7.57 1.32 2.84
CA ASP A 573 7.86 2.73 3.03
C ASP A 573 9.19 3.13 2.40
N TRP A 574 10.25 2.36 2.65
CA TRP A 574 11.58 2.62 2.10
C TRP A 574 12.12 1.38 1.41
N VAL A 575 12.53 1.51 0.16
CA VAL A 575 13.02 0.39 -0.64
C VAL A 575 14.51 0.54 -0.97
N GLY A 576 15.26 -0.53 -0.78
CA GLY A 576 16.64 -0.68 -1.26
C GLY A 576 16.65 -1.46 -2.57
N VAL A 577 16.85 -0.79 -3.70
CA VAL A 577 16.91 -1.43 -5.01
C VAL A 577 18.32 -1.87 -5.31
N CYS A 578 18.56 -3.18 -5.38
CA CYS A 578 19.85 -3.76 -5.70
C CYS A 578 19.95 -3.98 -7.21
N TRP A 579 20.79 -3.20 -7.87
CA TRP A 579 20.90 -3.16 -9.33
C TRP A 579 22.04 -4.05 -9.84
N ASP A 580 21.75 -4.92 -10.83
CA ASP A 580 22.74 -5.79 -11.44
C ASP A 580 23.02 -5.43 -12.91
N ALA A 581 24.06 -6.01 -13.47
CA ALA A 581 24.49 -5.81 -14.85
C ALA A 581 23.56 -6.38 -15.92
N ASN A 582 22.45 -7.04 -15.53
CA ASN A 582 21.44 -7.52 -16.48
C ASN A 582 20.68 -6.36 -17.17
N PHE A 583 20.72 -5.16 -16.61
CA PHE A 583 20.20 -3.95 -17.24
C PHE A 583 21.19 -2.83 -16.97
N ARG A 584 22.02 -2.51 -17.97
CA ARG A 584 23.15 -1.61 -17.81
C ARG A 584 23.30 -0.59 -18.94
N VAL A 585 24.00 0.50 -18.66
CA VAL A 585 24.26 1.57 -19.64
C VAL A 585 25.59 1.30 -20.33
N GLU A 586 25.55 1.20 -21.65
CA GLU A 586 26.71 1.14 -22.51
C GLU A 586 26.52 2.13 -23.66
N ASP A 587 27.54 2.92 -23.98
CA ASP A 587 27.47 3.97 -25.01
C ASP A 587 26.29 4.95 -24.83
N GLY A 588 25.97 5.27 -23.56
CA GLY A 588 24.88 6.17 -23.19
C GLY A 588 23.47 5.60 -23.36
N LYS A 589 23.32 4.30 -23.63
CA LYS A 589 22.04 3.63 -23.83
C LYS A 589 21.84 2.46 -22.89
N TRP A 590 20.60 2.25 -22.46
CA TRP A 590 20.22 1.06 -21.71
C TRP A 590 20.24 -0.19 -22.60
N ASN A 591 20.95 -1.21 -22.11
CA ASN A 591 21.05 -2.51 -22.75
C ASN A 591 20.64 -3.61 -21.78
N ALA A 592 19.91 -4.60 -22.29
CA ALA A 592 19.39 -5.71 -21.52
C ALA A 592 20.16 -7.00 -21.80
N TYR A 593 20.48 -7.73 -20.75
CA TYR A 593 21.27 -8.97 -20.81
C TYR A 593 20.66 -10.07 -19.96
N ASN A 594 20.79 -11.30 -20.41
CA ASN A 594 20.56 -12.48 -19.59
C ASN A 594 21.90 -13.13 -19.25
N PHE A 595 22.07 -13.56 -18.01
CA PHE A 595 23.22 -14.35 -17.61
C PHE A 595 22.90 -15.83 -17.80
N SER A 596 23.67 -16.51 -18.66
CA SER A 596 23.47 -17.92 -18.96
C SER A 596 24.82 -18.65 -18.93
N GLY A 597 24.88 -19.74 -18.17
CA GLY A 597 26.11 -20.48 -17.94
C GLY A 597 27.13 -19.61 -17.20
N SER A 598 28.13 -19.09 -17.89
CA SER A 598 29.21 -18.27 -17.34
C SER A 598 29.36 -16.90 -17.99
N LYS A 599 28.40 -16.46 -18.80
CA LYS A 599 28.51 -15.21 -19.55
C LYS A 599 27.19 -14.45 -19.69
N TRP A 600 27.29 -13.15 -19.90
CA TRP A 600 26.19 -12.30 -20.31
C TRP A 600 25.89 -12.50 -21.79
N GLN A 601 24.61 -12.60 -22.12
CA GLN A 601 24.10 -12.69 -23.48
C GLN A 601 23.15 -11.50 -23.72
N SER A 602 23.40 -10.76 -24.81
CA SER A 602 22.52 -9.64 -25.20
C SER A 602 21.11 -10.14 -25.52
N VAL A 603 20.12 -9.43 -25.00
CA VAL A 603 18.72 -9.68 -25.30
C VAL A 603 18.33 -8.86 -26.54
N HIS A 604 18.12 -9.50 -27.67
CA HIS A 604 17.75 -8.83 -28.93
C HIS A 604 16.23 -8.69 -29.11
N ASP A 605 15.47 -9.58 -28.51
CA ASP A 605 14.01 -9.57 -28.52
C ASP A 605 13.48 -8.33 -27.80
N LEU A 606 12.72 -7.49 -28.52
CA LEU A 606 12.23 -6.20 -28.03
C LEU A 606 11.27 -6.36 -26.85
N GLU A 607 10.43 -7.38 -26.84
CA GLU A 607 9.51 -7.65 -25.74
C GLU A 607 10.28 -8.03 -24.47
N LYS A 608 11.24 -8.94 -24.58
CA LYS A 608 12.07 -9.34 -23.44
C LYS A 608 12.89 -8.17 -22.88
N ARG A 609 13.36 -7.28 -23.74
CA ARG A 609 14.03 -6.03 -23.30
C ARG A 609 13.06 -5.14 -22.51
N LYS A 610 11.83 -5.00 -23.00
CA LYS A 610 10.76 -4.24 -22.32
C LYS A 610 10.47 -4.84 -20.95
N TYR A 611 10.41 -6.18 -20.81
CA TYR A 611 10.18 -6.83 -19.53
C TYR A 611 11.30 -6.58 -18.51
N ILE A 612 12.56 -6.66 -18.94
CA ILE A 612 13.71 -6.34 -18.06
C ILE A 612 13.64 -4.88 -17.60
N ALA A 613 13.38 -3.95 -18.49
CA ALA A 613 13.20 -2.53 -18.16
C ALA A 613 12.01 -2.32 -17.19
N ASN A 614 10.88 -2.98 -17.43
CA ASN A 614 9.70 -2.91 -16.57
C ASN A 614 9.92 -3.53 -15.18
N SER A 615 10.76 -4.57 -15.05
CA SER A 615 11.15 -5.11 -13.74
C SER A 615 11.78 -4.00 -12.88
N TYR A 616 12.73 -3.24 -13.40
CA TYR A 616 13.32 -2.12 -12.69
C TYR A 616 12.33 -0.98 -12.43
N ARG A 617 11.41 -0.71 -13.37
CA ARG A 617 10.31 0.26 -13.14
C ARG A 617 9.45 -0.15 -11.96
N VAL A 618 9.07 -1.42 -11.86
CA VAL A 618 8.32 -1.96 -10.72
C VAL A 618 9.09 -1.77 -9.43
N LEU A 619 10.36 -2.19 -9.37
CA LEU A 619 11.19 -2.11 -8.17
C LEU A 619 11.37 -0.68 -7.66
N LEU A 620 11.67 0.26 -8.57
CA LEU A 620 11.89 1.67 -8.24
C LEU A 620 10.62 2.41 -7.77
N THR A 621 9.44 1.87 -8.06
CA THR A 621 8.15 2.46 -7.66
C THR A 621 7.53 1.83 -6.41
N ARG A 622 8.23 0.92 -5.72
CA ARG A 622 7.68 0.22 -4.52
C ARG A 622 7.82 1.00 -3.23
N GLY A 623 8.75 1.95 -3.16
CA GLY A 623 8.93 2.80 -1.99
C GLY A 623 7.88 3.90 -1.93
N ARG A 624 7.22 4.06 -0.78
CA ARG A 624 6.24 5.14 -0.54
C ARG A 624 6.91 6.43 -0.11
N GLN A 625 7.99 6.33 0.66
CA GLN A 625 8.71 7.47 1.25
C GLN A 625 10.02 7.78 0.51
N GLY A 626 10.70 6.76 -0.02
CA GLY A 626 11.91 6.96 -0.79
C GLY A 626 12.62 5.68 -1.21
N VAL A 627 13.72 5.84 -1.93
CA VAL A 627 14.49 4.76 -2.55
C VAL A 627 15.99 4.95 -2.29
N VAL A 628 16.66 3.85 -1.96
CA VAL A 628 18.14 3.77 -1.94
C VAL A 628 18.57 2.75 -3.00
N ILE A 629 19.33 3.17 -3.99
CA ILE A 629 19.81 2.30 -5.06
C ILE A 629 21.22 1.85 -4.75
N PHE A 630 21.43 0.54 -4.65
CA PHE A 630 22.74 -0.07 -4.54
C PHE A 630 23.19 -0.55 -5.92
N VAL A 631 24.35 -0.06 -6.37
CA VAL A 631 25.01 -0.49 -7.61
C VAL A 631 26.40 -1.01 -7.24
N PRO A 632 26.72 -2.31 -7.39
CA PRO A 632 28.03 -2.86 -7.01
C PRO A 632 29.20 -2.14 -7.65
N LYS A 633 30.37 -2.18 -7.01
CA LYS A 633 31.63 -1.70 -7.61
C LYS A 633 32.07 -2.60 -8.77
N GLY A 634 31.68 -3.85 -8.72
CA GLY A 634 32.20 -4.88 -9.61
C GLY A 634 33.61 -5.35 -9.19
N ASP A 635 34.13 -6.30 -9.95
CA ASP A 635 35.43 -6.90 -9.73
C ASP A 635 36.06 -7.26 -11.09
N ASN A 636 37.17 -6.60 -11.46
CA ASN A 636 37.84 -6.85 -12.73
C ASN A 636 38.53 -8.22 -12.81
N SER A 637 38.72 -8.91 -11.69
CA SER A 637 39.16 -10.31 -11.68
C SER A 637 38.07 -11.30 -12.05
N ASP A 638 36.79 -10.89 -11.92
CA ASP A 638 35.60 -11.67 -12.35
C ASP A 638 35.06 -11.09 -13.67
N LEU A 639 35.31 -11.79 -14.78
CA LEU A 639 34.88 -11.36 -16.12
C LEU A 639 33.36 -11.19 -16.23
N THR A 640 32.59 -11.75 -15.30
CA THR A 640 31.13 -11.64 -15.28
C THR A 640 30.63 -10.46 -14.44
N ARG A 641 31.54 -9.78 -13.71
CA ARG A 641 31.22 -8.66 -12.82
C ARG A 641 32.21 -7.51 -13.00
N GLN A 642 32.71 -7.28 -14.22
CA GLN A 642 33.65 -6.21 -14.48
C GLN A 642 33.11 -4.84 -14.06
N GLN A 643 33.96 -3.98 -13.53
CA GLN A 643 33.62 -2.65 -13.04
C GLN A 643 32.87 -1.83 -14.10
N VAL A 644 33.31 -1.91 -15.36
CA VAL A 644 32.67 -1.19 -16.48
C VAL A 644 31.18 -1.49 -16.64
N PHE A 645 30.70 -2.67 -16.24
CA PHE A 645 29.28 -3.02 -16.32
C PHE A 645 28.41 -2.22 -15.33
N TYR A 646 28.98 -1.80 -14.22
CA TYR A 646 28.31 -1.09 -13.15
C TYR A 646 28.58 0.41 -13.14
N ASP A 647 29.76 0.83 -13.62
CA ASP A 647 30.16 2.25 -13.64
C ASP A 647 29.19 3.07 -14.51
N GLY A 648 28.86 2.58 -15.70
CA GLY A 648 27.90 3.25 -16.58
C GLY A 648 26.51 3.44 -15.95
N ILE A 649 26.05 2.46 -15.14
CA ILE A 649 24.79 2.56 -14.41
C ILE A 649 24.87 3.67 -13.37
N PHE A 650 25.93 3.64 -12.53
CA PHE A 650 26.12 4.56 -11.44
C PHE A 650 26.25 6.01 -11.93
N ASP A 651 27.08 6.23 -12.95
CA ASP A 651 27.30 7.54 -13.53
C ASP A 651 26.03 8.10 -14.19
N TYR A 652 25.27 7.24 -14.88
CA TYR A 652 23.98 7.64 -15.45
C TYR A 652 22.97 8.06 -14.37
N LEU A 653 22.82 7.27 -13.31
CA LEU A 653 21.93 7.60 -12.20
C LEU A 653 22.30 8.94 -11.55
N LYS A 654 23.59 9.21 -11.33
CA LYS A 654 24.07 10.50 -10.82
C LYS A 654 23.80 11.65 -11.80
N SER A 655 24.00 11.43 -13.10
CA SER A 655 23.73 12.44 -14.12
C SER A 655 22.26 12.87 -14.17
N CYS A 656 21.34 11.97 -13.78
CA CYS A 656 19.91 12.24 -13.63
C CYS A 656 19.55 13.00 -12.34
N GLY A 657 20.55 13.41 -11.52
CA GLY A 657 20.33 14.19 -10.30
C GLY A 657 20.08 13.35 -9.04
N ILE A 658 20.34 12.05 -9.07
CA ILE A 658 20.29 11.19 -7.87
C ILE A 658 21.55 11.43 -7.03
N GLN A 659 21.34 11.67 -5.74
CA GLN A 659 22.43 11.97 -4.80
C GLN A 659 23.11 10.69 -4.32
N GLU A 660 24.44 10.75 -4.22
CA GLU A 660 25.23 9.69 -3.60
C GLU A 660 25.23 9.83 -2.08
N VAL A 661 25.08 8.71 -1.36
CA VAL A 661 25.20 8.63 0.11
C VAL A 661 26.44 7.88 0.53
#